data_7bd9bc40205f244d279e2b82bf0ae107
#
_entry.id   7bd9bc40205f244d279e2b82bf0ae107
#
_cell.length_a   1.000
_cell.length_b   1.000
_cell.length_c   1.000
_cell.angle_alpha   90.00
_cell.angle_beta   90.00
_cell.angle_gamma   90.00
#
_symmetry.space_group_name_H-M   'P 1'
#
loop_
_entity.id
_entity.type
_entity.pdbx_description
1 polymer ?
#
loop_
_entity_poly.entity_id
_entity_poly.type
_entity_poly.pdbx_seq_one_letter_code
_entity_poly.pdbx_strand_id
1 'polypeptide(L)'
;MNQPLSFQQVILRLQQFWADHGCLIWQPYSEKVGAGTMNPATILRVLGPEPWNVAYVEPSYRPDDGRYGDNPNRMQMHTQFQVILKPDPGNPQELYLESLYALGIRREQHDIRFVEDNWASPALGAWGLGWEVWLDGLEITQYTYFQQAGGFPLDPVSVELTYGLERIVMFLQNNASVWEIDWDGIHTYGDILLQPEIENCRYDFELADVENLRQMYDLYEAEARRCLDAGLVTPAHDYILRCSHAFNLLDARGAIGVTERATYFSRMRDLSRQVAEAYAEQRQRMEYPWLEEQEAGKQEARSKKQEAGSRKQEARSREQDTLDTFVLEVGTEELPAGDLDDVLAQLRELAPARLSEARLDYEDLCILGTPRRLVVLVEGLAQRQRAVEEVVKGPPVRVAFDAEGQPTRAAQGFARKQGISVDALEVQEIGGGEYVVALKREEGQPAAEVLTTLLPELIASLRFQKSMRWNESGVAFSRPIRHLVALLGDTVVSFEYAGVRSSRVSRGARPEGSPEFEVARAEDYLPLLTQHHIVADPEERWAIIVKQATRLAQSVGGRIPDDPALLNQVTNLVEQPTALLGHFDEEYLKLPADVLVAVMKKHQRYFPIYQSTNLLPYFIAVRNGGDEHLDIVRRGNEQVIRARFADADFFYCEDIKKPLEKFLPRLGTLTFQKRLGSMLDKTRRLEQLTPRLAEMVGLSDGETKAALRAAHLCKADLATQMVVEMTSLQGVMGREYALRSGEDPTVAEAIFEHYLPRSAGDASPRTRPGLVVGLANRFDSLAGLFAVGLAPTGSSDPYHLRRDALGLVQNLIAHQVPFSVREGLALAARLLPVGVSEDALAAALDFVVERLRGVLREQGFRYDVVDSVLAARGDDPFRAHQAVVELGHWVARDDWSLILDNYARCVRITRDLPERFPLRPARFVQPAEEELYAAYREARAQVTPQSTVDEFLTAFLPLVDVIDRYFARESGVLVMAEEQALRENRLAQLQHISALAGGIVDLSRLEGF
;
A
#
# COMPACT_ATOMS: atom_id res chain seq x y z
N MET A 1 33.92 31.60 14.76
CA MET A 1 33.16 30.44 14.26
C MET A 1 34.17 29.28 14.30
N ASN A 2 33.84 28.18 14.97
CA ASN A 2 34.67 26.98 14.90
C ASN A 2 34.67 26.51 13.43
N GLN A 3 35.83 26.11 12.92
CA GLN A 3 35.92 25.48 11.60
C GLN A 3 35.02 24.24 11.59
N PRO A 4 34.27 23.98 10.50
CA PRO A 4 33.51 22.74 10.37
C PRO A 4 34.44 21.52 10.49
N LEU A 5 33.91 20.40 10.92
CA LEU A 5 34.69 19.18 11.07
C LEU A 5 35.14 18.66 9.70
N SER A 6 36.38 18.20 9.60
CA SER A 6 36.87 17.46 8.45
C SER A 6 36.31 16.04 8.43
N PHE A 7 36.41 15.37 7.29
CA PHE A 7 35.88 14.00 7.10
C PHE A 7 36.43 13.02 8.13
N GLN A 8 37.77 13.03 8.34
CA GLN A 8 38.38 12.18 9.35
C GLN A 8 37.96 12.55 10.79
N GLN A 9 37.74 13.84 11.08
CA GLN A 9 37.28 14.25 12.42
C GLN A 9 35.89 13.78 12.73
N VAL A 10 34.97 13.71 11.73
CA VAL A 10 33.63 13.15 11.89
C VAL A 10 33.71 11.66 12.23
N ILE A 11 34.55 10.89 11.52
CA ILE A 11 34.79 9.48 11.81
C ILE A 11 35.29 9.29 13.24
N LEU A 12 36.34 10.00 13.63
CA LEU A 12 36.94 9.87 14.97
C LEU A 12 35.96 10.24 16.08
N ARG A 13 35.12 11.26 15.87
CA ARG A 13 34.09 11.65 16.85
C ARG A 13 32.99 10.62 16.99
N LEU A 14 32.49 10.03 15.88
CA LEU A 14 31.51 8.96 15.95
C LEU A 14 32.08 7.71 16.63
N GLN A 15 33.32 7.34 16.31
CA GLN A 15 33.99 6.22 16.97
C GLN A 15 34.10 6.45 18.48
N GLN A 16 34.50 7.63 18.91
CA GLN A 16 34.60 7.96 20.33
C GLN A 16 33.22 7.96 21.00
N PHE A 17 32.23 8.60 20.38
CA PHE A 17 30.87 8.65 20.92
C PHE A 17 30.32 7.23 21.17
N TRP A 18 30.39 6.36 20.16
CA TRP A 18 29.85 5.02 20.29
C TRP A 18 30.67 4.11 21.20
N ALA A 19 31.99 4.33 21.29
CA ALA A 19 32.83 3.64 22.28
C ALA A 19 32.42 4.02 23.73
N ASP A 20 32.17 5.31 23.98
CA ASP A 20 31.72 5.81 25.28
C ASP A 20 30.32 5.29 25.66
N HIS A 21 29.51 4.88 24.65
CA HIS A 21 28.19 4.26 24.83
C HIS A 21 28.23 2.72 24.78
N GLY A 22 29.40 2.12 24.93
CA GLY A 22 29.59 0.68 25.11
C GLY A 22 29.61 -0.13 23.80
N CYS A 23 29.79 0.51 22.65
CA CYS A 23 30.03 -0.20 21.41
C CYS A 23 31.50 -0.59 21.26
N LEU A 24 31.75 -1.82 20.83
CA LEU A 24 33.06 -2.26 20.35
C LEU A 24 33.36 -1.55 19.02
N ILE A 25 34.54 -0.91 18.90
CA ILE A 25 34.94 -0.30 17.64
C ILE A 25 35.63 -1.33 16.76
N TRP A 26 34.88 -1.76 15.71
CA TRP A 26 35.36 -2.75 14.77
C TRP A 26 36.10 -2.10 13.61
N GLN A 27 36.77 -2.90 12.78
CA GLN A 27 37.53 -2.41 11.62
C GLN A 27 36.76 -2.71 10.33
N PRO A 28 37.01 -1.99 9.23
CA PRO A 28 36.44 -2.31 7.90
C PRO A 28 36.73 -3.75 7.50
N TYR A 29 35.85 -4.35 6.74
CA TYR A 29 36.04 -5.72 6.28
C TYR A 29 37.02 -5.77 5.09
N SER A 30 37.71 -6.88 4.94
CA SER A 30 38.73 -7.06 3.88
C SER A 30 38.14 -7.37 2.50
N GLU A 31 36.87 -7.74 2.43
CA GLU A 31 36.17 -8.01 1.18
C GLU A 31 35.25 -6.83 0.81
N LYS A 32 35.02 -6.61 -0.49
CA LYS A 32 34.09 -5.57 -0.97
C LYS A 32 32.66 -5.91 -0.58
N VAL A 33 31.99 -4.98 0.08
CA VAL A 33 30.56 -5.08 0.46
C VAL A 33 29.75 -4.02 -0.25
N GLY A 34 28.49 -4.28 -0.55
CA GLY A 34 27.56 -3.32 -1.10
C GLY A 34 26.88 -2.44 -0.04
N ALA A 35 26.99 -2.83 1.22
CA ALA A 35 26.52 -2.10 2.40
C ALA A 35 27.24 -2.63 3.65
N GLY A 36 27.38 -1.81 4.67
CA GLY A 36 27.95 -2.19 5.97
C GLY A 36 27.22 -3.38 6.61
N THR A 37 25.94 -3.53 6.37
CA THR A 37 25.12 -4.69 6.77
C THR A 37 25.72 -6.04 6.34
N MET A 38 26.42 -6.10 5.22
CA MET A 38 27.02 -7.34 4.69
C MET A 38 28.28 -7.78 5.43
N ASN A 39 28.89 -6.89 6.23
CA ASN A 39 30.03 -7.25 7.08
C ASN A 39 29.57 -8.33 8.08
N PRO A 40 30.40 -9.39 8.33
CA PRO A 40 30.11 -10.42 9.34
C PRO A 40 29.82 -9.87 10.73
N ALA A 41 30.39 -8.70 11.09
CA ALA A 41 30.11 -8.01 12.36
C ALA A 41 28.64 -7.57 12.49
N THR A 42 27.91 -7.42 11.37
CA THR A 42 26.47 -7.21 11.35
C THR A 42 25.76 -8.53 11.03
N ILE A 43 25.79 -8.99 9.77
CA ILE A 43 24.87 -10.03 9.27
C ILE A 43 24.94 -11.36 10.04
N LEU A 44 26.11 -11.74 10.56
CA LEU A 44 26.24 -12.96 11.35
C LEU A 44 26.00 -12.71 12.85
N ARG A 45 26.49 -11.57 13.39
CA ARG A 45 26.41 -11.29 14.81
C ARG A 45 25.01 -10.90 15.30
N VAL A 46 24.12 -10.48 14.42
CA VAL A 46 22.70 -10.26 14.77
C VAL A 46 21.96 -11.59 15.03
N LEU A 47 22.49 -12.72 14.54
CA LEU A 47 21.91 -14.04 14.76
C LEU A 47 22.16 -14.53 16.20
N GLY A 48 21.22 -15.34 16.70
CA GLY A 48 21.28 -15.94 18.03
C GLY A 48 21.02 -14.95 19.18
N PRO A 49 21.05 -15.42 20.43
CA PRO A 49 20.60 -14.65 21.61
C PRO A 49 21.69 -13.73 22.21
N GLU A 50 22.95 -13.83 21.75
CA GLU A 50 24.05 -13.10 22.35
C GLU A 50 23.94 -11.59 22.14
N PRO A 51 24.24 -10.76 23.15
CA PRO A 51 24.28 -9.32 23.03
C PRO A 51 25.44 -8.88 22.12
N TRP A 52 25.20 -7.79 21.36
CA TRP A 52 26.22 -7.29 20.43
C TRP A 52 26.05 -5.80 20.15
N ASN A 53 26.92 -4.98 20.70
CA ASN A 53 26.98 -3.57 20.38
C ASN A 53 28.33 -3.30 19.67
N VAL A 54 28.24 -2.82 18.42
CA VAL A 54 29.42 -2.60 17.58
C VAL A 54 29.23 -1.34 16.75
N ALA A 55 30.35 -0.63 16.49
CA ALA A 55 30.38 0.50 15.57
C ALA A 55 31.65 0.42 14.71
N TYR A 56 31.55 0.74 13.42
CA TYR A 56 32.69 0.68 12.49
C TYR A 56 32.46 1.51 11.23
N VAL A 57 33.53 1.86 10.58
CA VAL A 57 33.53 2.45 9.24
C VAL A 57 33.54 1.35 8.21
N GLU A 58 32.71 1.45 7.16
CA GLU A 58 32.66 0.47 6.08
C GLU A 58 32.60 1.12 4.70
N PRO A 59 33.65 1.07 3.90
CA PRO A 59 33.58 1.44 2.48
C PRO A 59 32.62 0.50 1.74
N SER A 60 31.54 1.06 1.16
CA SER A 60 30.51 0.31 0.48
C SER A 60 30.57 0.56 -1.02
N TYR A 61 30.56 -0.52 -1.81
CA TYR A 61 30.76 -0.50 -3.26
C TYR A 61 29.46 -0.81 -3.98
N ARG A 62 29.00 0.15 -4.76
CA ARG A 62 27.79 0.07 -5.60
C ARG A 62 28.11 0.50 -7.03
N PRO A 63 28.56 -0.41 -7.90
CA PRO A 63 28.94 -0.08 -9.28
C PRO A 63 27.87 0.71 -10.05
N ASP A 64 26.59 0.41 -9.82
CA ASP A 64 25.46 1.08 -10.47
C ASP A 64 25.36 2.59 -10.12
N ASP A 65 25.92 3.02 -8.97
CA ASP A 65 25.94 4.43 -8.53
C ASP A 65 27.13 5.22 -9.11
N GLY A 66 28.04 4.59 -9.82
CA GLY A 66 29.17 5.25 -10.48
C GLY A 66 28.74 6.30 -11.51
N ARG A 67 29.44 7.45 -11.55
CA ARG A 67 29.14 8.58 -12.45
C ARG A 67 30.41 9.25 -13.00
N TYR A 68 31.51 8.53 -13.07
CA TYR A 68 32.80 9.05 -13.58
C TYR A 68 33.30 10.32 -12.85
N GLY A 69 32.77 10.65 -11.69
CA GLY A 69 33.06 11.89 -10.97
C GLY A 69 32.29 13.11 -11.46
N ASP A 70 31.44 12.96 -12.48
CA ASP A 70 30.65 14.06 -13.04
C ASP A 70 29.45 14.45 -12.16
N ASN A 71 29.02 13.55 -11.26
CA ASN A 71 27.91 13.80 -10.34
C ASN A 71 28.41 14.32 -8.99
N PRO A 72 27.79 15.37 -8.40
CA PRO A 72 28.22 15.94 -7.13
C PRO A 72 27.92 15.08 -5.91
N ASN A 73 27.02 14.06 -6.01
CA ASN A 73 26.49 13.32 -4.86
C ASN A 73 26.48 11.80 -5.03
N ARG A 74 26.73 11.27 -6.23
CA ARG A 74 26.78 9.84 -6.50
C ARG A 74 28.16 9.38 -6.88
N MET A 75 28.56 8.27 -6.30
CA MET A 75 29.84 7.62 -6.55
C MET A 75 29.71 6.11 -6.34
N GLN A 76 30.50 5.32 -7.02
CA GLN A 76 30.47 3.87 -6.93
C GLN A 76 30.93 3.34 -5.55
N MET A 77 31.73 4.11 -4.82
CA MET A 77 32.16 3.79 -3.46
C MET A 77 31.83 4.95 -2.53
N HIS A 78 31.12 4.67 -1.45
CA HIS A 78 30.79 5.62 -0.39
C HIS A 78 31.10 5.00 0.97
N THR A 79 31.36 5.84 1.96
CA THR A 79 31.76 5.41 3.29
C THR A 79 30.58 5.45 4.23
N GLN A 80 30.21 4.29 4.76
CA GLN A 80 29.20 4.16 5.81
C GLN A 80 29.85 4.11 7.18
N PHE A 81 29.19 4.71 8.19
CA PHE A 81 29.47 4.41 9.58
C PHE A 81 28.33 3.56 10.11
N GLN A 82 28.64 2.31 10.45
CA GLN A 82 27.68 1.28 10.82
C GLN A 82 27.62 1.10 12.32
N VAL A 83 26.44 1.06 12.90
CA VAL A 83 26.23 0.74 14.32
C VAL A 83 25.17 -0.33 14.48
N ILE A 84 25.44 -1.32 15.32
CA ILE A 84 24.47 -2.35 15.72
C ILE A 84 24.31 -2.30 17.23
N LEU A 85 23.07 -2.21 17.69
CA LEU A 85 22.69 -2.30 19.09
C LEU A 85 21.78 -3.53 19.29
N LYS A 86 22.24 -4.50 20.03
CA LYS A 86 21.53 -5.76 20.29
C LYS A 86 21.69 -6.17 21.76
N PRO A 87 20.58 -6.29 22.51
CA PRO A 87 19.20 -5.96 22.15
C PRO A 87 18.96 -4.45 22.00
N ASP A 88 17.73 -4.04 21.64
CA ASP A 88 17.29 -2.64 21.66
C ASP A 88 17.52 -2.03 23.06
N PRO A 89 18.27 -0.92 23.17
CA PRO A 89 18.53 -0.28 24.47
C PRO A 89 17.30 0.44 25.05
N GLY A 90 16.18 0.50 24.35
CA GLY A 90 14.95 1.18 24.76
C GLY A 90 14.84 2.66 24.35
N ASN A 91 15.97 3.28 23.98
CA ASN A 91 16.06 4.68 23.55
C ASN A 91 17.00 4.91 22.36
N PRO A 92 17.01 4.04 21.35
CA PRO A 92 18.03 4.12 20.30
C PRO A 92 17.90 5.35 19.40
N GLN A 93 16.69 5.93 19.25
CA GLN A 93 16.52 7.18 18.49
C GLN A 93 17.17 8.37 19.21
N GLU A 94 17.03 8.46 20.52
CA GLU A 94 17.67 9.50 21.32
C GLU A 94 19.20 9.38 21.27
N LEU A 95 19.73 8.16 21.42
CA LEU A 95 21.18 7.90 21.30
C LEU A 95 21.71 8.30 19.91
N TYR A 96 20.95 7.98 18.86
CA TYR A 96 21.29 8.40 17.50
C TYR A 96 21.34 9.94 17.38
N LEU A 97 20.32 10.64 17.87
CA LEU A 97 20.29 12.11 17.84
C LEU A 97 21.44 12.72 18.63
N GLU A 98 21.76 12.18 19.80
CA GLU A 98 22.93 12.60 20.60
C GLU A 98 24.23 12.45 19.83
N SER A 99 24.37 11.40 19.01
CA SER A 99 25.55 11.23 18.15
C SER A 99 25.67 12.34 17.10
N LEU A 100 24.55 12.82 16.53
CA LEU A 100 24.53 13.97 15.63
C LEU A 100 24.91 15.28 16.37
N TYR A 101 24.42 15.44 17.60
CA TYR A 101 24.78 16.61 18.41
C TYR A 101 26.29 16.64 18.76
N ALA A 102 26.92 15.47 18.95
CA ALA A 102 28.35 15.34 19.12
C ALA A 102 29.14 15.81 17.88
N LEU A 103 28.55 15.74 16.68
CA LEU A 103 29.11 16.30 15.45
C LEU A 103 28.89 17.80 15.30
N GLY A 104 28.07 18.41 16.17
CA GLY A 104 27.75 19.83 16.13
C GLY A 104 26.45 20.16 15.38
N ILE A 105 25.70 19.18 14.93
CA ILE A 105 24.36 19.38 14.37
C ILE A 105 23.42 19.70 15.53
N ARG A 106 22.77 20.85 15.48
CA ARG A 106 21.86 21.30 16.54
C ARG A 106 20.41 21.18 16.08
N ARG A 107 19.61 20.39 16.81
CA ARG A 107 18.18 20.14 16.50
C ARG A 107 17.35 21.41 16.38
N GLU A 108 17.66 22.45 17.17
CA GLU A 108 16.94 23.73 17.16
C GLU A 108 17.13 24.48 15.84
N GLN A 109 18.23 24.22 15.13
CA GLN A 109 18.60 24.89 13.87
C GLN A 109 18.16 24.14 12.63
N HIS A 110 17.77 22.88 12.76
CA HIS A 110 17.54 21.97 11.63
C HIS A 110 16.19 21.26 11.74
N ASP A 111 15.70 20.78 10.62
CA ASP A 111 14.53 19.90 10.52
C ASP A 111 15.02 18.44 10.41
N ILE A 112 15.02 17.71 11.54
CA ILE A 112 15.40 16.29 11.57
C ILE A 112 14.13 15.45 11.61
N ARG A 113 13.94 14.61 10.60
CA ARG A 113 12.75 13.74 10.47
C ARG A 113 13.14 12.29 10.30
N PHE A 114 12.31 11.43 10.89
CA PHE A 114 12.30 10.00 10.65
C PHE A 114 11.20 9.69 9.65
N VAL A 115 11.58 9.41 8.41
CA VAL A 115 10.67 9.14 7.28
C VAL A 115 10.66 7.64 7.02
N GLU A 116 9.48 7.04 6.92
CA GLU A 116 9.34 5.59 6.74
C GLU A 116 10.29 5.03 5.67
N ASP A 117 11.05 4.00 6.05
CA ASP A 117 11.78 3.12 5.16
C ASP A 117 11.61 1.64 5.57
N ASN A 118 11.36 0.80 4.59
CA ASN A 118 11.21 -0.64 4.76
C ASN A 118 12.35 -1.33 4.03
N TRP A 119 13.47 -1.50 4.72
CA TRP A 119 14.68 -2.07 4.15
C TRP A 119 14.58 -3.58 3.95
N ALA A 120 15.08 -4.07 2.82
CA ALA A 120 15.21 -5.48 2.53
C ALA A 120 16.42 -5.77 1.63
N SER A 121 17.14 -6.87 1.94
CA SER A 121 18.19 -7.42 1.09
C SER A 121 17.83 -8.83 0.64
N PRO A 122 17.35 -9.00 -0.60
CA PRO A 122 17.00 -10.31 -1.13
C PRO A 122 18.15 -11.28 -1.18
N ALA A 123 19.39 -10.82 -1.40
CA ALA A 123 20.59 -11.62 -1.44
C ALA A 123 20.95 -12.21 -0.08
N LEU A 124 20.75 -11.45 0.99
CA LEU A 124 21.04 -11.87 2.36
C LEU A 124 19.87 -12.59 3.05
N GLY A 125 18.67 -12.60 2.43
CA GLY A 125 17.47 -13.06 3.10
C GLY A 125 17.15 -12.26 4.36
N ALA A 126 17.44 -10.95 4.33
CA ALA A 126 17.32 -10.05 5.46
C ALA A 126 16.30 -8.95 5.17
N TRP A 127 15.58 -8.53 6.21
CA TRP A 127 14.68 -7.38 6.14
C TRP A 127 14.45 -6.75 7.53
N GLY A 128 14.05 -5.51 7.51
CA GLY A 128 13.67 -4.77 8.70
C GLY A 128 12.76 -3.59 8.39
N LEU A 129 12.18 -3.02 9.42
CA LEU A 129 11.35 -1.83 9.34
C LEU A 129 12.05 -0.68 10.08
N GLY A 130 11.88 0.52 9.56
CA GLY A 130 12.53 1.68 10.16
C GLY A 130 12.27 2.96 9.40
N TRP A 131 13.32 3.76 9.29
CA TRP A 131 13.26 5.11 8.72
C TRP A 131 14.55 5.46 7.98
N GLU A 132 14.40 6.30 6.97
CA GLU A 132 15.46 7.23 6.56
C GLU A 132 15.44 8.42 7.52
N VAL A 133 16.59 8.81 8.05
CA VAL A 133 16.69 10.05 8.83
C VAL A 133 17.08 11.18 7.89
N TRP A 134 16.22 12.17 7.81
CA TRP A 134 16.40 13.34 6.96
C TRP A 134 16.83 14.54 7.78
N LEU A 135 17.84 15.25 7.29
CA LEU A 135 18.33 16.51 7.81
C LEU A 135 18.05 17.61 6.78
N ASP A 136 17.13 18.52 7.06
CA ASP A 136 16.67 19.56 6.13
C ASP A 136 16.32 19.01 4.74
N GLY A 137 15.68 17.82 4.71
CA GLY A 137 15.30 17.12 3.50
C GLY A 137 16.38 16.20 2.90
N LEU A 138 17.62 16.21 3.37
CA LEU A 138 18.67 15.28 2.94
C LEU A 138 18.65 14.02 3.81
N GLU A 139 18.46 12.87 3.18
CA GLU A 139 18.70 11.58 3.84
C GLU A 139 20.18 11.46 4.24
N ILE A 140 20.44 11.32 5.53
CA ILE A 140 21.80 11.20 6.08
C ILE A 140 22.07 9.85 6.72
N THR A 141 21.05 9.10 7.10
CA THR A 141 21.18 7.82 7.80
C THR A 141 20.00 6.92 7.50
N GLN A 142 20.27 5.65 7.32
CA GLN A 142 19.27 4.59 7.35
C GLN A 142 19.22 3.98 8.74
N TYR A 143 18.01 3.89 9.31
CA TYR A 143 17.77 3.43 10.66
C TYR A 143 16.78 2.26 10.62
N THR A 144 17.20 1.05 11.01
CA THR A 144 16.44 -0.17 10.80
C THR A 144 16.34 -1.02 12.05
N TYR A 145 15.14 -1.49 12.38
CA TYR A 145 14.94 -2.61 13.30
C TYR A 145 14.97 -3.93 12.49
N PHE A 146 16.01 -4.68 12.64
CA PHE A 146 16.17 -5.96 11.96
C PHE A 146 15.14 -6.97 12.47
N GLN A 147 14.35 -7.52 11.56
CA GLN A 147 13.37 -8.57 11.85
C GLN A 147 13.85 -9.95 11.43
N GLN A 148 14.68 -10.00 10.40
CA GLN A 148 15.19 -11.24 9.82
C GLN A 148 16.58 -11.05 9.23
N ALA A 149 17.44 -12.08 9.36
CA ALA A 149 18.73 -12.18 8.69
C ALA A 149 19.00 -13.64 8.29
N GLY A 150 19.55 -13.87 7.10
CA GLY A 150 19.80 -15.21 6.58
C GLY A 150 18.54 -16.09 6.47
N GLY A 151 17.34 -15.48 6.39
CA GLY A 151 16.06 -16.20 6.41
C GLY A 151 15.55 -16.59 7.80
N PHE A 152 16.26 -16.26 8.89
CA PHE A 152 15.87 -16.56 10.27
C PHE A 152 15.30 -15.31 10.96
N PRO A 153 14.18 -15.42 11.68
CA PRO A 153 13.69 -14.34 12.51
C PRO A 153 14.70 -14.06 13.63
N LEU A 154 14.86 -12.79 13.98
CA LEU A 154 15.79 -12.36 15.01
C LEU A 154 15.10 -12.25 16.38
N ASP A 155 15.73 -12.87 17.38
CA ASP A 155 15.35 -12.75 18.79
C ASP A 155 16.62 -12.84 19.66
N PRO A 156 17.01 -11.76 20.34
CA PRO A 156 16.41 -10.43 20.36
C PRO A 156 16.59 -9.67 19.03
N VAL A 157 15.66 -8.77 18.77
CA VAL A 157 15.75 -7.82 17.64
C VAL A 157 16.92 -6.86 17.86
N SER A 158 17.62 -6.51 16.78
CA SER A 158 18.71 -5.52 16.80
C SER A 158 18.32 -4.25 16.05
N VAL A 159 18.90 -3.14 16.48
CA VAL A 159 18.82 -1.84 15.81
C VAL A 159 20.09 -1.64 14.98
N GLU A 160 19.92 -1.27 13.72
CA GLU A 160 21.00 -0.90 12.81
C GLU A 160 20.91 0.59 12.48
N LEU A 161 22.04 1.28 12.59
CA LEU A 161 22.22 2.68 12.20
C LEU A 161 23.30 2.74 11.15
N THR A 162 22.94 3.19 9.93
CA THR A 162 23.86 3.27 8.79
C THR A 162 24.01 4.74 8.37
N TYR A 163 25.01 5.42 8.89
CA TYR A 163 25.28 6.83 8.56
C TYR A 163 25.93 6.93 7.18
N GLY A 164 25.47 7.83 6.33
CA GLY A 164 26.11 8.22 5.09
C GLY A 164 27.11 9.36 5.37
N LEU A 165 28.40 9.02 5.54
CA LEU A 165 29.38 9.99 6.03
C LEU A 165 29.58 11.17 5.09
N GLU A 166 29.64 10.93 3.78
CA GLU A 166 29.81 11.98 2.77
C GLU A 166 28.68 13.01 2.86
N ARG A 167 27.43 12.56 2.97
CA ARG A 167 26.25 13.45 3.06
C ARG A 167 26.29 14.28 4.35
N ILE A 168 26.66 13.68 5.47
CA ILE A 168 26.79 14.38 6.76
C ILE A 168 27.91 15.44 6.69
N VAL A 169 29.04 15.08 6.11
CA VAL A 169 30.20 16.02 6.03
C VAL A 169 29.94 17.14 5.03
N MET A 170 29.35 16.83 3.86
CA MET A 170 28.89 17.86 2.91
C MET A 170 27.99 18.88 3.58
N PHE A 171 27.01 18.38 4.37
CA PHE A 171 26.11 19.22 5.12
C PHE A 171 26.86 20.10 6.15
N LEU A 172 27.72 19.52 6.97
CA LEU A 172 28.51 20.25 7.98
C LEU A 172 29.42 21.30 7.38
N GLN A 173 30.02 21.01 6.23
CA GLN A 173 30.96 21.90 5.54
C GLN A 173 30.27 22.85 4.54
N ASN A 174 28.93 22.64 4.29
CA ASN A 174 28.15 23.40 3.31
C ASN A 174 28.74 23.31 1.89
N ASN A 175 29.21 22.12 1.49
CA ASN A 175 29.77 21.85 0.17
C ASN A 175 28.67 21.51 -0.82
N ALA A 176 28.83 21.93 -2.09
CA ALA A 176 27.92 21.61 -3.18
C ALA A 176 28.21 20.24 -3.80
N SER A 177 29.42 19.73 -3.63
CA SER A 177 29.88 18.48 -4.19
C SER A 177 30.69 17.67 -3.17
N VAL A 178 30.54 16.35 -3.23
CA VAL A 178 31.36 15.41 -2.42
C VAL A 178 32.85 15.58 -2.68
N TRP A 179 33.24 15.94 -3.89
CA TRP A 179 34.63 16.12 -4.28
C TRP A 179 35.30 17.31 -3.57
N GLU A 180 34.51 18.25 -3.03
CA GLU A 180 34.96 19.43 -2.31
C GLU A 180 35.11 19.21 -0.78
N ILE A 181 34.72 18.04 -0.27
CA ILE A 181 34.82 17.73 1.16
C ILE A 181 36.27 17.85 1.62
N ASP A 182 36.51 18.66 2.67
CA ASP A 182 37.78 18.71 3.39
C ASP A 182 37.99 17.39 4.15
N TRP A 183 39.03 16.66 3.78
CA TRP A 183 39.36 15.38 4.38
C TRP A 183 40.09 15.51 5.71
N ASP A 184 41.15 16.33 5.78
CA ASP A 184 42.07 16.44 6.92
C ASP A 184 42.57 17.87 7.22
N GLY A 185 42.06 18.88 6.55
CA GLY A 185 42.46 20.26 6.58
C GLY A 185 43.49 20.64 5.53
N ILE A 186 43.92 19.69 4.68
CA ILE A 186 44.91 19.87 3.62
C ILE A 186 44.38 19.31 2.28
N HIS A 187 43.81 18.12 2.29
CA HIS A 187 43.36 17.39 1.12
C HIS A 187 41.83 17.39 1.03
N THR A 188 41.32 17.38 -0.19
CA THR A 188 39.91 17.17 -0.45
C THR A 188 39.59 15.70 -0.70
N TYR A 189 38.33 15.33 -0.58
CA TYR A 189 37.84 14.00 -0.97
C TYR A 189 38.14 13.71 -2.45
N GLY A 190 38.02 14.73 -3.31
CA GLY A 190 38.38 14.66 -4.73
C GLY A 190 39.85 14.37 -4.98
N ASP A 191 40.78 14.98 -4.22
CA ASP A 191 42.21 14.71 -4.36
C ASP A 191 42.54 13.22 -4.14
N ILE A 192 41.74 12.53 -3.32
CA ILE A 192 42.00 11.14 -2.91
C ILE A 192 41.21 10.16 -3.77
N LEU A 193 39.94 10.41 -4.02
CA LEU A 193 39.00 9.40 -4.52
C LEU A 193 38.41 9.67 -5.90
N LEU A 194 38.56 10.86 -6.50
CA LEU A 194 38.01 11.16 -7.83
C LEU A 194 38.65 10.32 -8.93
N GLN A 195 39.97 10.17 -8.96
CA GLN A 195 40.64 9.36 -9.98
C GLN A 195 40.25 7.87 -9.86
N PRO A 196 40.26 7.26 -8.66
CA PRO A 196 39.67 5.90 -8.46
C PRO A 196 38.22 5.75 -8.92
N GLU A 197 37.37 6.74 -8.71
CA GLU A 197 35.99 6.74 -9.18
C GLU A 197 35.91 6.63 -10.71
N ILE A 198 36.68 7.48 -11.41
CA ILE A 198 36.74 7.48 -12.88
C ILE A 198 37.21 6.12 -13.42
N GLU A 199 38.27 5.56 -12.82
CA GLU A 199 38.86 4.29 -13.27
C GLU A 199 37.93 3.11 -13.03
N ASN A 200 37.29 3.04 -11.84
CA ASN A 200 36.35 1.99 -11.53
C ASN A 200 35.08 2.08 -12.42
N CYS A 201 34.51 3.29 -12.61
CA CYS A 201 33.39 3.47 -13.53
C CYS A 201 33.70 2.99 -14.93
N ARG A 202 34.90 3.31 -15.43
CA ARG A 202 35.35 2.84 -16.75
C ARG A 202 35.45 1.31 -16.81
N TYR A 203 35.94 0.67 -15.75
CA TYR A 203 35.98 -0.77 -15.66
C TYR A 203 34.56 -1.34 -15.58
N ASP A 204 33.75 -0.84 -14.65
CA ASP A 204 32.43 -1.37 -14.31
C ASP A 204 31.44 -1.26 -15.50
N PHE A 205 31.46 -0.14 -16.23
CA PHE A 205 30.51 0.12 -17.32
C PHE A 205 31.02 -0.24 -18.71
N GLU A 206 32.34 -0.22 -18.93
CA GLU A 206 32.89 -0.35 -20.30
C GLU A 206 33.72 -1.60 -20.52
N LEU A 207 34.64 -1.92 -19.60
CA LEU A 207 35.72 -2.89 -19.82
C LEU A 207 35.50 -4.25 -19.19
N ALA A 208 34.75 -4.37 -18.11
CA ALA A 208 34.53 -5.62 -17.41
C ALA A 208 33.95 -6.69 -18.37
N ASP A 209 34.67 -7.79 -18.50
CA ASP A 209 34.29 -8.90 -19.39
C ASP A 209 33.18 -9.73 -18.78
N VAL A 210 32.02 -9.75 -19.45
CA VAL A 210 30.78 -10.38 -18.96
C VAL A 210 30.95 -11.89 -18.79
N GLU A 211 31.64 -12.56 -19.69
CA GLU A 211 31.80 -14.01 -19.64
C GLU A 211 32.73 -14.43 -18.50
N ASN A 212 33.81 -13.70 -18.32
CA ASN A 212 34.73 -13.90 -17.19
C ASN A 212 34.02 -13.65 -15.87
N LEU A 213 33.19 -12.60 -15.75
CA LEU A 213 32.43 -12.32 -14.53
C LEU A 213 31.44 -13.44 -14.20
N ARG A 214 30.76 -14.01 -15.20
CA ARG A 214 29.88 -15.17 -14.99
C ARG A 214 30.63 -16.41 -14.49
N GLN A 215 31.78 -16.69 -15.10
CA GLN A 215 32.65 -17.81 -14.65
C GLN A 215 33.18 -17.57 -13.24
N MET A 216 33.62 -16.36 -12.93
CA MET A 216 34.05 -15.99 -11.57
C MET A 216 32.93 -16.17 -10.56
N TYR A 217 31.71 -15.73 -10.87
CA TYR A 217 30.56 -15.95 -9.99
C TYR A 217 30.34 -17.44 -9.70
N ASP A 218 30.33 -18.29 -10.74
CA ASP A 218 30.11 -19.73 -10.59
C ASP A 218 31.22 -20.40 -9.80
N LEU A 219 32.49 -19.99 -9.97
CA LEU A 219 33.62 -20.46 -9.17
C LEU A 219 33.51 -20.05 -7.70
N TYR A 220 33.13 -18.78 -7.42
CA TYR A 220 32.94 -18.31 -6.05
C TYR A 220 31.80 -19.06 -5.37
N GLU A 221 30.70 -19.31 -6.05
CA GLU A 221 29.62 -20.13 -5.50
C GLU A 221 30.07 -21.56 -5.18
N ALA A 222 30.83 -22.16 -6.06
CA ALA A 222 31.35 -23.51 -5.84
C ALA A 222 32.29 -23.58 -4.61
N GLU A 223 33.14 -22.56 -4.41
CA GLU A 223 34.01 -22.48 -3.22
C GLU A 223 33.21 -22.21 -1.96
N ALA A 224 32.18 -21.32 -2.02
CA ALA A 224 31.29 -21.09 -0.88
C ALA A 224 30.66 -22.41 -0.40
N ARG A 225 30.14 -23.24 -1.32
CA ARG A 225 29.55 -24.54 -1.00
C ARG A 225 30.58 -25.48 -0.40
N ARG A 226 31.77 -25.50 -0.95
CA ARG A 226 32.88 -26.38 -0.44
C ARG A 226 33.30 -25.97 0.98
N CYS A 227 33.30 -24.65 1.27
CA CYS A 227 33.55 -24.15 2.63
C CYS A 227 32.46 -24.62 3.60
N LEU A 228 31.20 -24.50 3.18
CA LEU A 228 30.02 -24.92 3.98
C LEU A 228 30.09 -26.45 4.26
N ASP A 229 30.37 -27.25 3.26
CA ASP A 229 30.54 -28.72 3.42
C ASP A 229 31.66 -29.09 4.42
N ALA A 230 32.66 -28.20 4.53
CA ALA A 230 33.77 -28.34 5.49
C ALA A 230 33.48 -27.70 6.87
N GLY A 231 32.31 -27.09 7.07
CA GLY A 231 31.93 -26.42 8.30
C GLY A 231 32.64 -25.05 8.51
N LEU A 232 33.16 -24.42 7.45
CA LEU A 232 33.91 -23.16 7.48
C LEU A 232 32.99 -21.97 7.19
N VAL A 233 32.43 -21.38 8.22
CA VAL A 233 31.37 -20.34 8.11
C VAL A 233 31.91 -19.01 7.51
N THR A 234 32.96 -18.43 8.10
CA THR A 234 33.50 -17.12 7.64
C THR A 234 34.03 -17.18 6.22
N PRO A 235 34.88 -18.16 5.82
CA PRO A 235 35.30 -18.27 4.42
C PRO A 235 34.15 -18.47 3.43
N ALA A 236 33.11 -19.20 3.83
CA ALA A 236 31.92 -19.31 2.99
C ALA A 236 31.24 -17.99 2.76
N HIS A 237 31.13 -17.15 3.79
CA HIS A 237 30.59 -15.81 3.70
C HIS A 237 31.42 -14.90 2.78
N ASP A 238 32.74 -14.95 2.87
CA ASP A 238 33.65 -14.20 1.99
C ASP A 238 33.37 -14.48 0.50
N TYR A 239 33.13 -15.76 0.15
CA TYR A 239 32.80 -16.10 -1.21
C TYR A 239 31.39 -15.65 -1.62
N ILE A 240 30.44 -15.52 -0.69
CA ILE A 240 29.13 -14.90 -0.98
C ILE A 240 29.30 -13.41 -1.30
N LEU A 241 30.15 -12.69 -0.57
CA LEU A 241 30.46 -11.30 -0.85
C LEU A 241 31.08 -11.11 -2.24
N ARG A 242 31.98 -12.01 -2.64
CA ARG A 242 32.57 -12.03 -4.00
C ARG A 242 31.52 -12.33 -5.06
N CYS A 243 30.57 -13.27 -4.80
CA CYS A 243 29.42 -13.51 -5.67
C CYS A 243 28.57 -12.22 -5.82
N SER A 244 28.29 -11.54 -4.72
CA SER A 244 27.50 -10.31 -4.74
C SER A 244 28.20 -9.20 -5.53
N HIS A 245 29.51 -9.01 -5.37
CA HIS A 245 30.25 -8.04 -6.14
C HIS A 245 30.31 -8.36 -7.63
N ALA A 246 30.56 -9.64 -8.00
CA ALA A 246 30.53 -10.09 -9.39
C ALA A 246 29.15 -9.90 -10.03
N PHE A 247 28.07 -10.15 -9.27
CA PHE A 247 26.69 -9.86 -9.70
C PHE A 247 26.48 -8.37 -9.95
N ASN A 248 26.92 -7.50 -9.03
CA ASN A 248 26.76 -6.04 -9.19
C ASN A 248 27.49 -5.52 -10.44
N LEU A 249 28.66 -6.07 -10.77
CA LEU A 249 29.40 -5.75 -12.00
C LEU A 249 28.64 -6.20 -13.25
N LEU A 250 28.08 -7.42 -13.25
CA LEU A 250 27.26 -7.92 -14.35
C LEU A 250 26.00 -7.06 -14.54
N ASP A 251 25.41 -6.61 -13.47
CA ASP A 251 24.23 -5.75 -13.48
C ASP A 251 24.58 -4.35 -14.03
N ALA A 252 25.65 -3.72 -13.55
CA ALA A 252 26.16 -2.43 -14.06
C ALA A 252 26.52 -2.50 -15.56
N ARG A 253 27.03 -3.66 -16.03
CA ARG A 253 27.27 -3.91 -17.47
C ARG A 253 25.97 -4.06 -18.29
N GLY A 254 24.80 -4.09 -17.63
CA GLY A 254 23.51 -4.38 -18.29
C GLY A 254 23.45 -5.79 -18.87
N ALA A 255 24.23 -6.73 -18.33
CA ALA A 255 24.33 -8.10 -18.82
C ALA A 255 23.31 -9.05 -18.20
N ILE A 256 22.52 -8.59 -17.24
CA ILE A 256 21.54 -9.38 -16.48
C ILE A 256 20.12 -8.87 -16.70
N GLY A 257 19.25 -9.75 -17.21
CA GLY A 257 17.81 -9.46 -17.30
C GLY A 257 17.08 -9.68 -15.97
N VAL A 258 15.87 -9.14 -15.83
CA VAL A 258 15.07 -9.19 -14.60
C VAL A 258 14.89 -10.62 -14.05
N THR A 259 14.64 -11.60 -14.92
CA THR A 259 14.48 -13.00 -14.52
C THR A 259 15.79 -13.63 -14.08
N GLU A 260 16.89 -13.29 -14.76
CA GLU A 260 18.22 -13.77 -14.42
C GLU A 260 18.68 -13.14 -13.10
N ARG A 261 18.38 -11.86 -12.87
CA ARG A 261 18.58 -11.16 -11.58
C ARG A 261 17.90 -11.92 -10.44
N ALA A 262 16.66 -12.33 -10.60
CA ALA A 262 15.92 -13.10 -9.60
C ALA A 262 16.59 -14.46 -9.32
N THR A 263 17.18 -15.08 -10.34
CA THR A 263 17.93 -16.34 -10.20
C THR A 263 19.23 -16.15 -9.40
N TYR A 264 20.00 -15.10 -9.71
CA TYR A 264 21.21 -14.76 -8.93
C TYR A 264 20.88 -14.46 -7.47
N PHE A 265 19.84 -13.69 -7.21
CA PHE A 265 19.38 -13.42 -5.84
C PHE A 265 18.93 -14.69 -5.11
N SER A 266 18.28 -15.63 -5.79
CA SER A 266 17.90 -16.90 -5.18
C SER A 266 19.14 -17.72 -4.80
N ARG A 267 20.13 -17.81 -5.69
CA ARG A 267 21.41 -18.52 -5.45
C ARG A 267 22.15 -17.92 -4.25
N MET A 268 22.30 -16.61 -4.20
CA MET A 268 22.95 -15.90 -3.08
C MET A 268 22.17 -16.07 -1.78
N ARG A 269 20.85 -15.94 -1.80
CA ARG A 269 20.00 -16.13 -0.63
C ARG A 269 20.09 -17.55 -0.07
N ASP A 270 20.12 -18.56 -0.94
CA ASP A 270 20.27 -19.96 -0.52
C ASP A 270 21.60 -20.20 0.17
N LEU A 271 22.70 -19.61 -0.34
CA LEU A 271 24.02 -19.64 0.31
C LEU A 271 24.01 -18.87 1.63
N SER A 272 23.48 -17.66 1.65
CA SER A 272 23.39 -16.82 2.87
C SER A 272 22.60 -17.53 3.97
N ARG A 273 21.54 -18.25 3.61
CA ARG A 273 20.78 -19.05 4.56
C ARG A 273 21.63 -20.19 5.15
N GLN A 274 22.35 -20.92 4.31
CA GLN A 274 23.21 -22.02 4.77
C GLN A 274 24.34 -21.52 5.67
N VAL A 275 24.93 -20.36 5.35
CA VAL A 275 25.93 -19.70 6.21
C VAL A 275 25.33 -19.28 7.54
N ALA A 276 24.13 -18.68 7.54
CA ALA A 276 23.44 -18.27 8.76
C ALA A 276 23.09 -19.46 9.66
N GLU A 277 22.64 -20.57 9.06
CA GLU A 277 22.35 -21.84 9.76
C GLU A 277 23.62 -22.41 10.40
N ALA A 278 24.69 -22.54 9.61
CA ALA A 278 25.99 -23.04 10.09
C ALA A 278 26.60 -22.17 11.20
N TYR A 279 26.44 -20.83 11.09
CA TYR A 279 26.84 -19.89 12.13
C TYR A 279 26.02 -20.06 13.42
N ALA A 280 24.70 -20.14 13.32
CA ALA A 280 23.82 -20.34 14.47
C ALA A 280 24.15 -21.65 15.20
N GLU A 281 24.35 -22.76 14.47
CA GLU A 281 24.79 -24.03 15.03
C GLU A 281 26.19 -23.94 15.68
N GLN A 282 27.10 -23.20 15.07
CA GLN A 282 28.43 -22.97 15.62
C GLN A 282 28.36 -22.25 16.98
N ARG A 283 27.56 -21.17 17.06
CA ARG A 283 27.37 -20.43 18.31
C ARG A 283 26.68 -21.27 19.38
N GLN A 284 25.68 -22.05 19.00
CA GLN A 284 25.01 -23.00 19.91
C GLN A 284 25.97 -24.05 20.48
N ARG A 285 26.84 -24.61 19.64
CA ARG A 285 27.88 -25.57 20.08
C ARG A 285 28.90 -24.96 21.03
N MET A 286 29.12 -23.65 20.93
CA MET A 286 29.99 -22.88 21.82
C MET A 286 29.24 -22.45 23.10
N GLU A 287 27.97 -22.85 23.27
CA GLU A 287 27.13 -22.53 24.44
C GLU A 287 26.92 -21.00 24.65
N TYR A 288 27.00 -20.20 23.58
CA TYR A 288 26.82 -18.75 23.60
C TYR A 288 27.68 -18.05 24.66
N PRO A 289 28.98 -18.02 24.55
CA PRO A 289 29.90 -17.59 25.61
C PRO A 289 29.67 -16.19 26.15
N TRP A 290 29.00 -15.31 25.40
CA TRP A 290 28.76 -13.94 25.83
C TRP A 290 27.46 -13.74 26.58
N LEU A 291 26.63 -14.77 26.73
CA LEU A 291 25.43 -14.68 27.60
C LEU A 291 25.78 -14.69 29.08
N GLU A 292 26.81 -15.45 29.52
CA GLU A 292 27.22 -15.53 30.91
C GLU A 292 27.75 -14.22 31.49
N GLU A 293 28.40 -13.38 30.67
CA GLU A 293 28.91 -12.07 31.10
C GLU A 293 27.77 -11.06 31.45
N GLN A 294 26.62 -11.17 30.78
CA GLN A 294 25.47 -10.30 31.07
C GLN A 294 24.65 -10.68 32.29
N GLU A 295 24.56 -11.97 32.63
CA GLU A 295 23.82 -12.39 33.84
C GLU A 295 24.53 -11.92 35.11
N ALA A 296 25.85 -11.88 35.11
CA ALA A 296 26.65 -11.32 36.20
C ALA A 296 26.41 -9.81 36.37
N GLY A 297 26.38 -9.05 35.27
CA GLY A 297 26.09 -7.61 35.28
C GLY A 297 24.65 -7.26 35.67
N LYS A 298 23.67 -8.07 35.23
CA LYS A 298 22.24 -7.87 35.56
C LYS A 298 21.93 -8.15 37.02
N GLN A 299 22.64 -9.09 37.69
CA GLN A 299 22.52 -9.35 39.12
C GLN A 299 23.02 -8.18 39.96
N GLU A 300 24.11 -7.52 39.58
CA GLU A 300 24.61 -6.30 40.25
C GLU A 300 23.68 -5.09 40.08
N ALA A 301 23.04 -4.93 38.91
CA ALA A 301 22.08 -3.86 38.66
C ALA A 301 20.70 -4.08 39.36
N ARG A 302 20.25 -5.34 39.49
CA ARG A 302 19.01 -5.69 40.24
C ARG A 302 19.15 -5.47 41.72
N SER A 303 20.31 -5.71 42.31
CA SER A 303 20.54 -5.45 43.75
C SER A 303 20.50 -3.96 44.12
N LYS A 304 20.84 -3.06 43.18
CA LYS A 304 20.74 -1.61 43.37
C LYS A 304 19.34 -1.02 43.15
N LYS A 305 18.43 -1.72 42.43
CA LYS A 305 17.05 -1.26 42.17
C LYS A 305 16.01 -1.71 43.23
N GLN A 306 16.33 -2.68 44.10
CA GLN A 306 15.38 -3.18 45.12
C GLN A 306 15.24 -2.29 46.34
N GLU A 307 16.08 -1.25 46.49
CA GLU A 307 16.01 -0.34 47.64
C GLU A 307 15.13 0.92 47.43
N ALA A 308 14.52 1.12 46.27
CA ALA A 308 13.63 2.25 45.98
C ALA A 308 12.15 1.82 46.10
N GLY A 309 11.68 1.76 47.22
CA GLY A 309 10.44 2.08 47.92
C GLY A 309 9.10 1.82 47.25
N SER A 310 8.35 0.96 47.94
CA SER A 310 6.88 0.92 47.89
C SER A 310 6.28 2.04 48.75
N ARG A 311 5.56 2.98 48.14
CA ARG A 311 4.54 3.77 48.84
C ARG A 311 3.18 3.42 48.22
N LYS A 312 2.36 2.71 48.97
CA LYS A 312 0.93 2.54 48.68
C LYS A 312 0.23 3.88 48.91
N GLN A 313 -0.42 4.40 47.89
CA GLN A 313 -1.44 5.44 48.04
C GLN A 313 -2.80 4.76 48.18
N GLU A 314 -3.47 4.98 49.33
CA GLU A 314 -4.84 4.59 49.57
C GLU A 314 -5.77 5.56 48.82
N ALA A 315 -6.58 4.99 47.91
CA ALA A 315 -7.64 5.73 47.22
C ALA A 315 -8.80 5.98 48.19
N ARG A 316 -9.15 7.23 48.37
CA ARG A 316 -10.40 7.65 49.02
C ARG A 316 -11.55 7.59 48.03
N SER A 317 -12.49 6.67 48.24
CA SER A 317 -13.76 6.60 47.52
C SER A 317 -14.62 7.83 47.81
N ARG A 318 -14.98 8.58 46.77
CA ARG A 318 -16.16 9.45 46.76
C ARG A 318 -17.17 8.83 45.82
N GLU A 319 -18.27 8.32 46.38
CA GLU A 319 -19.46 7.93 45.63
C GLU A 319 -20.19 9.19 45.18
N GLN A 320 -20.18 9.45 43.85
CA GLN A 320 -21.17 10.22 43.12
C GLN A 320 -21.17 9.73 41.67
N ASP A 321 -22.37 9.57 41.09
CA ASP A 321 -22.56 9.35 39.64
C ASP A 321 -22.13 10.63 38.84
N THR A 322 -20.83 10.82 38.74
CA THR A 322 -20.23 11.93 37.99
C THR A 322 -19.64 11.38 36.71
N LEU A 323 -19.94 12.04 35.61
CA LEU A 323 -19.27 11.84 34.33
C LEU A 323 -17.88 12.46 34.42
N ASP A 324 -16.88 11.82 33.81
CA ASP A 324 -15.51 12.33 33.84
C ASP A 324 -14.87 12.21 32.45
N THR A 325 -13.84 12.98 32.17
CA THR A 325 -13.10 12.88 30.94
C THR A 325 -12.11 11.71 31.02
N PHE A 326 -12.03 10.91 29.98
CA PHE A 326 -11.04 9.85 29.84
C PHE A 326 -10.11 10.14 28.67
N VAL A 327 -8.80 9.89 28.85
CA VAL A 327 -7.82 9.95 27.78
C VAL A 327 -6.94 8.70 27.76
N LEU A 328 -6.77 8.13 26.58
CA LEU A 328 -5.73 7.16 26.25
C LEU A 328 -4.80 7.80 25.21
N GLU A 329 -3.49 7.86 25.51
CA GLU A 329 -2.44 8.11 24.53
C GLU A 329 -1.57 6.86 24.39
N VAL A 330 -1.40 6.39 23.17
CA VAL A 330 -0.38 5.39 22.80
C VAL A 330 0.75 6.14 22.11
N GLY A 331 1.82 6.40 22.88
CA GLY A 331 3.02 7.09 22.39
C GLY A 331 3.96 6.14 21.68
N THR A 332 4.25 6.41 20.41
CA THR A 332 5.07 5.56 19.54
C THR A 332 6.29 6.32 19.00
N GLU A 333 7.21 5.61 18.38
CA GLU A 333 8.12 6.19 17.41
C GLU A 333 7.33 6.55 16.14
N GLU A 334 7.92 7.28 15.19
CA GLU A 334 7.21 7.87 14.05
C GLU A 334 6.52 6.81 13.19
N LEU A 335 5.19 6.86 13.19
CA LEU A 335 4.34 5.99 12.36
C LEU A 335 4.42 6.39 10.89
N PRO A 336 4.37 5.42 9.96
CA PRO A 336 4.14 5.70 8.55
C PRO A 336 2.86 6.51 8.34
N ALA A 337 2.89 7.44 7.38
CA ALA A 337 1.74 8.32 7.12
C ALA A 337 0.45 7.54 6.81
N GLY A 338 0.55 6.45 6.03
CA GLY A 338 -0.59 5.58 5.72
C GLY A 338 -1.08 4.77 6.92
N ASP A 339 -0.15 4.27 7.76
CA ASP A 339 -0.52 3.53 8.97
C ASP A 339 -1.25 4.43 9.98
N LEU A 340 -0.88 5.72 10.06
CA LEU A 340 -1.58 6.68 10.90
C LEU A 340 -3.03 6.87 10.44
N ASP A 341 -3.28 7.06 9.14
CA ASP A 341 -4.64 7.16 8.61
C ASP A 341 -5.48 5.91 8.90
N ASP A 342 -4.91 4.74 8.56
CA ASP A 342 -5.59 3.46 8.72
C ASP A 342 -5.93 3.19 10.20
N VAL A 343 -5.02 3.48 11.13
CA VAL A 343 -5.24 3.21 12.55
C VAL A 343 -6.21 4.20 13.20
N LEU A 344 -6.21 5.48 12.78
CA LEU A 344 -7.21 6.44 13.24
C LEU A 344 -8.62 6.04 12.76
N ALA A 345 -8.75 5.54 11.52
CA ALA A 345 -10.02 5.01 11.02
C ALA A 345 -10.48 3.79 11.84
N GLN A 346 -9.59 2.84 12.13
CA GLN A 346 -9.90 1.70 12.99
C GLN A 346 -10.33 2.13 14.40
N LEU A 347 -9.65 3.08 15.02
CA LEU A 347 -10.01 3.57 16.35
C LEU A 347 -11.38 4.24 16.37
N ARG A 348 -11.78 4.98 15.30
CA ARG A 348 -13.12 5.56 15.19
C ARG A 348 -14.23 4.51 15.15
N GLU A 349 -13.95 3.30 14.69
CA GLU A 349 -14.91 2.18 14.70
C GLU A 349 -14.82 1.35 16.00
N LEU A 350 -13.60 1.02 16.42
CA LEU A 350 -13.38 0.08 17.53
C LEU A 350 -13.64 0.69 18.91
N ALA A 351 -13.22 1.94 19.15
CA ALA A 351 -13.34 2.54 20.48
C ALA A 351 -14.81 2.69 20.93
N PRO A 352 -15.73 3.23 20.10
CA PRO A 352 -17.15 3.28 20.43
C PRO A 352 -17.75 1.89 20.65
N ALA A 353 -17.41 0.93 19.79
CA ALA A 353 -17.92 -0.44 19.88
C ALA A 353 -17.50 -1.10 21.20
N ARG A 354 -16.21 -0.99 21.57
CA ARG A 354 -15.68 -1.57 22.81
C ARG A 354 -16.25 -0.92 24.06
N LEU A 355 -16.42 0.41 24.09
CA LEU A 355 -17.08 1.10 25.21
C LEU A 355 -18.54 0.67 25.36
N SER A 356 -19.26 0.54 24.26
CA SER A 356 -20.65 0.05 24.23
C SER A 356 -20.77 -1.41 24.72
N GLU A 357 -19.89 -2.31 24.23
CA GLU A 357 -19.79 -3.69 24.71
C GLU A 357 -19.50 -3.76 26.22
N ALA A 358 -18.63 -2.86 26.68
CA ALA A 358 -18.30 -2.70 28.09
C ALA A 358 -19.39 -1.98 28.90
N ARG A 359 -20.50 -1.55 28.30
CA ARG A 359 -21.61 -0.83 28.96
C ARG A 359 -21.18 0.45 29.68
N LEU A 360 -20.17 1.13 29.09
CA LEU A 360 -19.70 2.43 29.56
C LEU A 360 -20.30 3.50 28.64
N ASP A 361 -21.26 4.25 29.19
CA ASP A 361 -21.93 5.33 28.46
C ASP A 361 -21.02 6.58 28.48
N TYR A 362 -21.07 7.41 27.41
CA TYR A 362 -20.26 8.61 27.28
C TYR A 362 -21.01 9.68 26.47
N GLU A 363 -20.58 10.95 26.55
CA GLU A 363 -21.20 12.07 25.85
C GLU A 363 -20.60 12.28 24.45
N ASP A 364 -19.26 12.34 24.33
CA ASP A 364 -18.56 12.51 23.07
C ASP A 364 -17.25 11.72 23.03
N LEU A 365 -16.79 11.38 21.81
CA LEU A 365 -15.58 10.62 21.61
C LEU A 365 -14.80 11.19 20.42
N CYS A 366 -13.56 11.60 20.68
CA CYS A 366 -12.65 12.17 19.72
C CYS A 366 -11.44 11.27 19.51
N ILE A 367 -11.11 10.99 18.24
CA ILE A 367 -9.91 10.24 17.83
C ILE A 367 -8.96 11.18 17.13
N LEU A 368 -7.79 11.36 17.76
CA LEU A 368 -6.73 12.25 17.29
C LEU A 368 -5.43 11.47 17.10
N GLY A 369 -4.48 12.05 16.38
CA GLY A 369 -3.18 11.41 16.23
C GLY A 369 -2.16 12.28 15.51
N THR A 370 -0.91 11.99 15.83
CA THR A 370 0.28 12.56 15.18
C THR A 370 1.18 11.42 14.71
N PRO A 371 2.27 11.67 13.96
CA PRO A 371 3.24 10.62 13.66
C PRO A 371 3.70 9.81 14.89
N ARG A 372 3.66 10.39 16.09
CA ARG A 372 4.22 9.80 17.29
C ARG A 372 3.21 9.43 18.36
N ARG A 373 1.92 9.60 18.14
CA ARG A 373 0.87 9.30 19.11
C ARG A 373 -0.48 8.99 18.50
N LEU A 374 -1.19 8.08 19.14
CA LEU A 374 -2.59 7.79 18.87
C LEU A 374 -3.37 8.17 20.13
N VAL A 375 -4.46 8.90 19.97
CA VAL A 375 -5.22 9.45 21.11
C VAL A 375 -6.69 9.06 20.98
N VAL A 376 -7.24 8.52 22.06
CA VAL A 376 -8.68 8.34 22.28
C VAL A 376 -9.06 9.25 23.45
N LEU A 377 -9.83 10.29 23.17
CA LEU A 377 -10.37 11.21 24.17
C LEU A 377 -11.87 11.00 24.26
N VAL A 378 -12.38 10.76 25.48
CA VAL A 378 -13.81 10.52 25.73
C VAL A 378 -14.29 11.53 26.75
N GLU A 379 -15.22 12.36 26.36
CA GLU A 379 -15.88 13.33 27.24
C GLU A 379 -17.10 12.70 27.91
N GLY A 380 -17.30 12.96 29.17
CA GLY A 380 -18.46 12.49 29.88
C GLY A 380 -18.55 10.97 30.01
N LEU A 381 -17.42 10.28 30.23
CA LEU A 381 -17.43 8.82 30.47
C LEU A 381 -18.04 8.50 31.83
N ALA A 382 -18.99 7.57 31.87
CA ALA A 382 -19.61 7.09 33.07
C ALA A 382 -18.58 6.42 33.99
N GLN A 383 -18.57 6.78 35.29
CA GLN A 383 -17.62 6.19 36.24
C GLN A 383 -17.89 4.72 36.58
N ARG A 384 -19.04 4.20 36.17
CA ARG A 384 -19.44 2.80 36.33
C ARG A 384 -20.15 2.29 35.06
N GLN A 385 -20.06 0.97 34.86
CA GLN A 385 -20.86 0.30 33.84
C GLN A 385 -22.35 0.45 34.15
N ARG A 386 -23.16 0.56 33.09
CA ARG A 386 -24.61 0.49 33.21
C ARG A 386 -25.02 -0.86 33.80
N ALA A 387 -25.84 -0.83 34.87
CA ALA A 387 -26.39 -2.02 35.48
C ALA A 387 -27.27 -2.80 34.48
N VAL A 388 -27.19 -4.12 34.51
CA VAL A 388 -28.04 -5.00 33.70
C VAL A 388 -29.02 -5.72 34.61
N GLU A 389 -30.29 -5.67 34.24
CA GLU A 389 -31.31 -6.49 34.83
C GLU A 389 -31.55 -7.71 33.94
N GLU A 390 -31.13 -8.87 34.41
CA GLU A 390 -31.38 -10.13 33.75
C GLU A 390 -32.63 -10.77 34.31
N VAL A 391 -33.63 -10.99 33.44
CA VAL A 391 -34.84 -11.70 33.80
C VAL A 391 -34.60 -13.20 33.67
N VAL A 392 -34.33 -13.88 34.77
CA VAL A 392 -34.12 -15.33 34.78
C VAL A 392 -35.46 -16.02 34.92
N LYS A 393 -35.88 -16.75 33.88
CA LYS A 393 -37.13 -17.51 33.86
C LYS A 393 -37.07 -18.69 34.83
N GLY A 394 -38.04 -18.76 35.71
CA GLY A 394 -38.21 -19.82 36.70
C GLY A 394 -39.37 -20.77 36.38
N PRO A 395 -39.90 -21.47 37.38
CA PRO A 395 -41.01 -22.38 37.25
C PRO A 395 -42.33 -21.65 36.85
N PRO A 396 -43.29 -22.32 36.21
CA PRO A 396 -44.64 -21.78 35.97
C PRO A 396 -45.32 -21.41 37.27
N VAL A 397 -46.10 -20.32 37.32
CA VAL A 397 -46.79 -19.79 38.49
C VAL A 397 -47.58 -20.87 39.25
N ARG A 398 -48.30 -21.73 38.54
CA ARG A 398 -49.04 -22.85 39.04
C ARG A 398 -48.22 -23.91 39.82
N VAL A 399 -46.91 -23.93 39.62
CA VAL A 399 -46.00 -24.84 40.30
C VAL A 399 -45.26 -24.08 41.43
N ALA A 400 -45.07 -22.76 41.20
CA ALA A 400 -44.32 -21.87 42.10
C ALA A 400 -45.14 -21.46 43.34
N PHE A 401 -46.47 -21.35 43.22
CA PHE A 401 -47.37 -21.00 44.33
C PHE A 401 -48.44 -22.06 44.51
N ASP A 402 -48.90 -22.25 45.76
CA ASP A 402 -50.03 -23.14 46.12
C ASP A 402 -51.40 -22.44 45.90
N ALA A 403 -52.50 -23.15 46.26
CA ALA A 403 -53.84 -22.61 46.09
C ALA A 403 -54.12 -21.39 46.97
N GLU A 404 -53.43 -21.26 48.08
CA GLU A 404 -53.46 -20.15 49.05
C GLU A 404 -52.50 -19.04 48.75
N GLY A 405 -51.75 -19.11 47.58
CA GLY A 405 -50.76 -18.10 47.14
C GLY A 405 -49.44 -18.16 47.88
N GLN A 406 -49.16 -19.24 48.66
CA GLN A 406 -47.91 -19.38 49.36
C GLN A 406 -46.80 -19.99 48.48
N PRO A 407 -45.53 -19.56 48.58
CA PRO A 407 -44.43 -20.04 47.75
C PRO A 407 -44.09 -21.51 48.05
N THR A 408 -44.17 -22.36 47.07
CA THR A 408 -43.83 -23.78 47.15
C THR A 408 -42.33 -24.01 47.25
N ARG A 409 -41.92 -25.28 47.49
CA ARG A 409 -40.51 -25.67 47.45
C ARG A 409 -39.86 -25.36 46.10
N ALA A 410 -40.62 -25.29 45.00
CA ALA A 410 -40.11 -24.95 43.69
C ALA A 410 -39.72 -23.47 43.58
N ALA A 411 -40.56 -22.55 44.08
CA ALA A 411 -40.23 -21.12 44.17
C ALA A 411 -39.08 -20.86 45.15
N GLN A 412 -39.11 -21.50 46.34
CA GLN A 412 -38.04 -21.38 47.33
C GLN A 412 -36.68 -21.88 46.80
N GLY A 413 -36.68 -23.01 46.06
CA GLY A 413 -35.51 -23.59 45.43
C GLY A 413 -34.93 -22.69 44.30
N PHE A 414 -35.86 -22.11 43.51
CA PHE A 414 -35.48 -21.17 42.46
C PHE A 414 -34.89 -19.87 43.02
N ALA A 415 -35.56 -19.23 44.01
CA ALA A 415 -35.05 -18.04 44.69
C ALA A 415 -33.65 -18.27 45.28
N ARG A 416 -33.48 -19.42 46.02
CA ARG A 416 -32.20 -19.81 46.59
C ARG A 416 -31.11 -20.00 45.52
N LYS A 417 -31.43 -20.62 44.39
CA LYS A 417 -30.50 -20.83 43.28
C LYS A 417 -30.09 -19.51 42.66
N GLN A 418 -30.97 -18.52 42.64
CA GLN A 418 -30.67 -17.18 42.09
C GLN A 418 -30.11 -16.21 43.14
N GLY A 419 -30.01 -16.61 44.41
CA GLY A 419 -29.45 -15.79 45.50
C GLY A 419 -30.35 -14.64 45.95
N ILE A 420 -31.67 -14.71 45.69
CA ILE A 420 -32.64 -13.67 46.07
C ILE A 420 -33.64 -14.21 47.11
N SER A 421 -34.36 -13.29 47.77
CA SER A 421 -35.46 -13.68 48.64
C SER A 421 -36.65 -14.17 47.84
N VAL A 422 -37.47 -15.06 48.41
CA VAL A 422 -38.68 -15.57 47.74
C VAL A 422 -39.68 -14.45 47.48
N ASP A 423 -39.72 -13.43 48.33
CA ASP A 423 -40.59 -12.26 48.18
C ASP A 423 -40.16 -11.30 47.08
N ALA A 424 -38.94 -11.46 46.53
CA ALA A 424 -38.42 -10.70 45.42
C ALA A 424 -38.67 -11.36 44.04
N LEU A 425 -39.40 -12.49 44.03
CA LEU A 425 -39.83 -13.15 42.80
C LEU A 425 -41.01 -12.40 42.19
N GLU A 426 -40.91 -12.08 40.89
CA GLU A 426 -42.02 -11.48 40.13
C GLU A 426 -42.68 -12.49 39.22
N VAL A 427 -43.93 -12.20 38.79
CA VAL A 427 -44.67 -13.01 37.83
C VAL A 427 -44.70 -12.27 36.50
N GLN A 428 -44.24 -12.94 35.43
CA GLN A 428 -44.25 -12.38 34.09
C GLN A 428 -44.83 -13.40 33.09
N GLU A 429 -45.53 -12.89 32.09
CA GLU A 429 -46.03 -13.70 30.98
C GLU A 429 -44.94 -13.88 29.91
N ILE A 430 -44.51 -15.11 29.69
CA ILE A 430 -43.47 -15.45 28.71
C ILE A 430 -44.00 -16.57 27.81
N GLY A 431 -44.20 -16.25 26.51
CA GLY A 431 -44.63 -17.23 25.52
C GLY A 431 -46.02 -17.79 25.74
N GLY A 432 -46.96 -16.97 26.26
CA GLY A 432 -48.36 -17.38 26.46
C GLY A 432 -48.58 -18.17 27.78
N GLY A 433 -47.61 -18.17 28.71
CA GLY A 433 -47.73 -18.75 30.04
C GLY A 433 -47.14 -17.87 31.13
N GLU A 434 -47.75 -17.88 32.34
CA GLU A 434 -47.26 -17.14 33.49
C GLU A 434 -46.15 -17.93 34.22
N TYR A 435 -45.00 -17.28 34.36
CA TYR A 435 -43.80 -17.84 35.01
C TYR A 435 -43.33 -16.92 36.12
N VAL A 436 -42.78 -17.54 37.17
CA VAL A 436 -42.03 -16.77 38.17
C VAL A 436 -40.67 -16.42 37.58
N VAL A 437 -40.26 -15.17 37.69
CA VAL A 437 -38.98 -14.67 37.27
C VAL A 437 -38.17 -14.10 38.42
N ALA A 438 -36.88 -14.26 38.35
CA ALA A 438 -35.95 -13.59 39.24
C ALA A 438 -35.30 -12.43 38.46
N LEU A 439 -35.47 -11.21 38.95
CA LEU A 439 -34.74 -10.06 38.44
C LEU A 439 -33.36 -10.07 39.10
N LYS A 440 -32.34 -10.46 38.34
CA LYS A 440 -30.96 -10.39 38.79
C LYS A 440 -30.38 -9.07 38.34
N ARG A 441 -30.19 -8.15 39.25
CA ARG A 441 -29.50 -6.90 38.98
C ARG A 441 -28.01 -7.10 39.15
N GLU A 442 -27.28 -7.07 38.10
CA GLU A 442 -25.82 -7.03 38.10
C GLU A 442 -25.38 -5.56 38.17
N GLU A 443 -24.86 -5.15 39.31
CA GLU A 443 -24.31 -3.79 39.45
C GLU A 443 -23.06 -3.66 38.56
N GLY A 444 -22.96 -2.54 37.84
CA GLY A 444 -21.84 -2.27 36.98
C GLY A 444 -20.53 -2.14 37.78
N GLN A 445 -19.44 -2.61 37.22
CA GLN A 445 -18.09 -2.42 37.78
C GLN A 445 -17.62 -0.97 37.59
N PRO A 446 -16.68 -0.47 38.42
CA PRO A 446 -16.05 0.84 38.20
C PRO A 446 -15.38 0.92 36.86
N ALA A 447 -15.56 2.03 36.14
CA ALA A 447 -14.99 2.21 34.78
C ALA A 447 -13.47 2.05 34.77
N ALA A 448 -12.78 2.57 35.78
CA ALA A 448 -11.33 2.43 35.91
C ALA A 448 -10.86 0.96 35.95
N GLU A 449 -11.62 0.05 36.55
CA GLU A 449 -11.32 -1.38 36.58
C GLU A 449 -11.59 -2.03 35.24
N VAL A 450 -12.70 -1.70 34.59
CA VAL A 450 -13.09 -2.21 33.27
C VAL A 450 -12.05 -1.79 32.22
N LEU A 451 -11.62 -0.55 32.24
CA LEU A 451 -10.63 0.00 31.31
C LEU A 451 -9.26 -0.70 31.43
N THR A 452 -8.88 -1.23 32.60
CA THR A 452 -7.60 -1.97 32.73
C THR A 452 -7.50 -3.18 31.80
N THR A 453 -8.62 -3.79 31.47
CA THR A 453 -8.69 -4.95 30.57
C THR A 453 -9.01 -4.51 29.14
N LEU A 454 -9.94 -3.57 28.99
CA LEU A 454 -10.41 -3.09 27.68
C LEU A 454 -9.29 -2.41 26.87
N LEU A 455 -8.45 -1.57 27.51
CA LEU A 455 -7.44 -0.79 26.79
C LEU A 455 -6.34 -1.65 26.16
N PRO A 456 -5.72 -2.63 26.84
CA PRO A 456 -4.79 -3.55 26.20
C PRO A 456 -5.43 -4.32 25.04
N GLU A 457 -6.68 -4.74 25.16
CA GLU A 457 -7.42 -5.44 24.11
C GLU A 457 -7.71 -4.53 22.92
N LEU A 458 -8.06 -3.28 23.15
CA LEU A 458 -8.25 -2.28 22.11
C LEU A 458 -6.96 -2.08 21.31
N ILE A 459 -5.82 -1.84 21.99
CA ILE A 459 -4.52 -1.65 21.33
C ILE A 459 -4.13 -2.93 20.56
N ALA A 460 -4.34 -4.11 21.13
CA ALA A 460 -4.03 -5.40 20.48
C ALA A 460 -4.91 -5.70 19.26
N SER A 461 -6.09 -5.07 19.16
CA SER A 461 -7.01 -5.26 18.01
C SER A 461 -6.62 -4.48 16.78
N LEU A 462 -5.75 -3.47 16.90
CA LEU A 462 -5.27 -2.64 15.79
C LEU A 462 -4.46 -3.47 14.79
N ARG A 463 -4.66 -3.20 13.49
CA ARG A 463 -4.01 -3.94 12.40
C ARG A 463 -3.24 -2.98 11.50
N PHE A 464 -2.06 -3.41 11.08
CA PHE A 464 -1.16 -2.68 10.19
C PHE A 464 -0.78 -3.56 9.01
N GLN A 465 -0.49 -2.95 7.87
CA GLN A 465 -0.01 -3.67 6.69
C GLN A 465 1.33 -4.36 6.96
N LYS A 466 2.19 -3.68 7.72
CA LYS A 466 3.46 -4.22 8.20
C LYS A 466 3.59 -3.93 9.69
N SER A 467 4.15 -4.87 10.42
CA SER A 467 4.42 -4.73 11.85
C SER A 467 5.78 -5.31 12.20
N MET A 468 6.38 -4.80 13.26
CA MET A 468 7.69 -5.18 13.77
C MET A 468 7.64 -5.55 15.25
N ARG A 469 8.60 -6.37 15.67
CA ARG A 469 8.92 -6.58 17.08
C ARG A 469 10.14 -5.76 17.42
N TRP A 470 10.28 -5.36 18.69
CA TRP A 470 11.43 -4.53 19.14
C TRP A 470 11.96 -4.90 20.53
N ASN A 471 11.21 -5.62 21.34
CA ASN A 471 11.60 -6.00 22.68
C ASN A 471 11.12 -7.42 23.07
N GLU A 472 11.44 -7.86 24.27
CA GLU A 472 11.14 -9.20 24.79
C GLU A 472 9.63 -9.50 24.96
N SER A 473 8.74 -8.49 24.87
CA SER A 473 7.28 -8.73 24.99
C SER A 473 6.72 -9.54 23.83
N GLY A 474 7.43 -9.61 22.68
CA GLY A 474 6.97 -10.28 21.49
C GLY A 474 5.78 -9.62 20.78
N VAL A 475 5.30 -8.47 21.28
CA VAL A 475 4.23 -7.70 20.65
C VAL A 475 4.68 -7.19 19.31
N ALA A 476 3.81 -7.32 18.31
CA ALA A 476 4.02 -6.74 16.96
C ALA A 476 3.13 -5.51 16.80
N PHE A 477 3.75 -4.38 16.42
CA PHE A 477 3.07 -3.10 16.15
C PHE A 477 3.74 -2.42 14.95
N SER A 478 3.11 -1.37 14.39
CA SER A 478 3.72 -0.65 13.25
C SER A 478 5.10 -0.10 13.58
N ARG A 479 5.21 0.58 14.72
CA ARG A 479 6.47 1.11 15.27
C ARG A 479 6.50 0.91 16.80
N PRO A 480 7.67 0.98 17.46
CA PRO A 480 7.80 0.76 18.89
C PRO A 480 6.91 1.67 19.74
N ILE A 481 6.19 1.09 20.69
CA ILE A 481 5.45 1.83 21.71
C ILE A 481 6.45 2.23 22.79
N ARG A 482 6.50 3.51 23.14
CA ARG A 482 7.48 4.07 24.10
C ARG A 482 6.88 4.58 25.39
N HIS A 483 5.63 5.04 25.38
CA HIS A 483 4.90 5.45 26.58
C HIS A 483 3.41 5.25 26.39
N LEU A 484 2.70 5.18 27.53
CA LEU A 484 1.24 5.07 27.56
C LEU A 484 0.72 6.07 28.61
N VAL A 485 -0.21 6.95 28.21
CA VAL A 485 -0.99 7.77 29.12
C VAL A 485 -2.41 7.22 29.17
N ALA A 486 -2.92 6.95 30.38
CA ALA A 486 -4.31 6.54 30.53
C ALA A 486 -4.88 7.15 31.83
N LEU A 487 -5.78 8.11 31.68
CA LEU A 487 -6.38 8.85 32.79
C LEU A 487 -7.90 8.86 32.68
N LEU A 488 -8.58 8.59 33.80
CA LEU A 488 -9.99 8.86 33.99
C LEU A 488 -10.10 9.96 35.07
N GLY A 489 -10.46 11.17 34.63
CA GLY A 489 -10.31 12.37 35.45
C GLY A 489 -8.85 12.57 35.88
N ASP A 490 -8.59 12.50 37.20
CA ASP A 490 -7.26 12.57 37.80
C ASP A 490 -6.64 11.20 38.12
N THR A 491 -7.38 10.11 37.85
CA THR A 491 -6.99 8.75 38.24
C THR A 491 -6.29 8.04 37.08
N VAL A 492 -5.10 7.48 37.35
CA VAL A 492 -4.38 6.65 36.38
C VAL A 492 -5.05 5.28 36.24
N VAL A 493 -5.50 4.93 35.03
CA VAL A 493 -5.93 3.58 34.70
C VAL A 493 -4.70 2.73 34.46
N SER A 494 -4.37 1.85 35.41
CA SER A 494 -3.10 1.11 35.43
C SER A 494 -3.20 -0.19 34.60
N PHE A 495 -2.48 -0.29 33.52
CA PHE A 495 -2.28 -1.51 32.75
C PHE A 495 -0.87 -1.54 32.14
N GLU A 496 -0.50 -2.66 31.52
CA GLU A 496 0.77 -2.82 30.83
C GLU A 496 0.51 -3.39 29.43
N TYR A 497 1.18 -2.83 28.42
CA TYR A 497 1.16 -3.33 27.06
C TYR A 497 2.53 -3.17 26.40
N ALA A 498 3.00 -4.21 25.70
CA ALA A 498 4.29 -4.24 25.02
C ALA A 498 5.50 -3.93 25.94
N GLY A 499 5.43 -4.29 27.23
CA GLY A 499 6.46 -3.98 28.24
C GLY A 499 6.43 -2.55 28.76
N VAL A 500 5.43 -1.75 28.36
CA VAL A 500 5.24 -0.36 28.79
C VAL A 500 4.04 -0.27 29.73
N ARG A 501 4.26 0.33 30.92
CA ARG A 501 3.20 0.57 31.88
C ARG A 501 2.55 1.93 31.64
N SER A 502 1.23 1.99 31.70
CA SER A 502 0.47 3.23 31.64
C SER A 502 0.82 4.18 32.80
N SER A 503 0.83 5.46 32.53
CA SER A 503 1.17 6.52 33.47
C SER A 503 0.37 7.79 33.16
N ARG A 504 0.79 8.91 33.75
CA ARG A 504 0.31 10.25 33.41
C ARG A 504 1.36 11.10 32.68
N VAL A 505 2.48 10.50 32.26
CA VAL A 505 3.59 11.22 31.65
C VAL A 505 3.51 11.07 30.13
N SER A 506 3.36 12.18 29.44
CA SER A 506 3.46 12.29 27.98
C SER A 506 4.78 12.94 27.57
N ARG A 507 5.02 13.07 26.26
CA ARG A 507 6.25 13.62 25.69
C ARG A 507 5.96 14.76 24.72
N GLY A 508 6.73 15.81 24.79
CA GLY A 508 6.69 16.95 23.88
C GLY A 508 7.20 16.65 22.47
N ALA A 509 7.14 17.66 21.62
CA ALA A 509 7.56 17.55 20.23
C ALA A 509 9.05 17.21 20.10
N ARG A 510 9.40 16.43 19.06
CA ARG A 510 10.78 15.99 18.83
C ARG A 510 11.75 17.13 18.56
N PRO A 511 11.41 18.21 17.82
CA PRO A 511 12.30 19.35 17.64
C PRO A 511 12.73 20.02 18.96
N GLU A 512 11.91 19.88 20.00
CA GLU A 512 12.22 20.39 21.35
C GLU A 512 12.96 19.38 22.25
N GLY A 513 13.27 18.20 21.74
CA GLY A 513 13.93 17.12 22.46
C GLY A 513 12.99 16.19 23.20
N SER A 514 11.75 16.16 22.82
CA SER A 514 10.71 15.29 23.42
C SER A 514 10.67 15.38 24.96
N PRO A 515 10.59 16.59 25.56
CA PRO A 515 10.58 16.73 27.02
C PRO A 515 9.39 15.98 27.61
N GLU A 516 9.61 15.29 28.74
CA GLU A 516 8.52 14.66 29.47
C GLU A 516 7.70 15.73 30.21
N PHE A 517 6.38 15.58 30.23
CA PHE A 517 5.48 16.42 30.99
C PHE A 517 4.36 15.57 31.62
N GLU A 518 3.89 16.01 32.79
CA GLU A 518 2.81 15.34 33.49
C GLU A 518 1.44 15.90 33.13
N VAL A 519 0.50 15.01 32.83
CA VAL A 519 -0.93 15.32 32.66
C VAL A 519 -1.62 15.11 34.00
N ALA A 520 -1.97 16.18 34.68
CA ALA A 520 -2.59 16.08 35.98
C ALA A 520 -4.00 15.50 35.93
N ARG A 521 -4.79 15.93 34.92
CA ARG A 521 -6.17 15.51 34.68
C ARG A 521 -6.39 15.28 33.19
N ALA A 522 -7.27 14.37 32.82
CA ALA A 522 -7.56 14.04 31.43
C ALA A 522 -8.00 15.27 30.59
N GLU A 523 -8.75 16.18 31.19
CA GLU A 523 -9.21 17.43 30.55
C GLU A 523 -8.09 18.42 30.23
N ASP A 524 -6.93 18.33 30.93
CA ASP A 524 -5.77 19.19 30.67
C ASP A 524 -4.93 18.70 29.47
N TYR A 525 -5.22 17.52 28.93
CA TYR A 525 -4.36 16.84 27.93
C TYR A 525 -4.19 17.67 26.65
N LEU A 526 -5.27 18.08 25.97
CA LEU A 526 -5.17 18.86 24.73
C LEU A 526 -4.55 20.25 24.97
N PRO A 527 -4.93 21.01 26.03
CA PRO A 527 -4.24 22.25 26.39
C PRO A 527 -2.73 22.07 26.57
N LEU A 528 -2.28 20.99 27.22
CA LEU A 528 -0.87 20.71 27.41
C LEU A 528 -0.17 20.36 26.09
N LEU A 529 -0.79 19.57 25.20
CA LEU A 529 -0.23 19.34 23.85
C LEU A 529 -0.02 20.64 23.10
N THR A 530 -1.00 21.57 23.16
CA THR A 530 -0.90 22.89 22.54
C THR A 530 0.24 23.70 23.16
N GLN A 531 0.42 23.65 24.46
CA GLN A 531 1.54 24.31 25.14
C GLN A 531 2.90 23.76 24.72
N HIS A 532 2.96 22.45 24.36
CA HIS A 532 4.14 21.80 23.82
C HIS A 532 4.18 21.82 22.28
N HIS A 533 3.46 22.76 21.65
CA HIS A 533 3.43 23.00 20.21
C HIS A 533 3.02 21.80 19.37
N ILE A 534 2.22 20.88 19.92
CA ILE A 534 1.72 19.70 19.23
C ILE A 534 0.27 19.94 18.80
N VAL A 535 0.03 19.86 17.51
CA VAL A 535 -1.30 19.88 16.92
C VAL A 535 -1.77 18.45 16.73
N ALA A 536 -2.59 17.93 17.66
CA ALA A 536 -3.00 16.53 17.66
C ALA A 536 -4.02 16.18 16.57
N ASP A 537 -4.86 17.15 16.18
CA ASP A 537 -5.89 16.97 15.17
C ASP A 537 -5.28 17.01 13.75
N PRO A 538 -5.40 15.92 12.96
CA PRO A 538 -4.94 15.92 11.57
C PRO A 538 -5.63 16.96 10.67
N GLU A 539 -6.93 17.23 10.91
CA GLU A 539 -7.69 18.21 10.11
C GLU A 539 -7.19 19.63 10.38
N GLU A 540 -6.87 19.93 11.63
CA GLU A 540 -6.28 21.22 12.00
C GLU A 540 -4.88 21.38 11.38
N ARG A 541 -4.02 20.34 11.45
CA ARG A 541 -2.70 20.38 10.78
C ARG A 541 -2.82 20.60 9.28
N TRP A 542 -3.75 19.90 8.64
CA TRP A 542 -4.06 20.06 7.22
C TRP A 542 -4.42 21.52 6.89
N ALA A 543 -5.36 22.10 7.65
CA ALA A 543 -5.81 23.48 7.46
C ALA A 543 -4.67 24.50 7.63
N ILE A 544 -3.80 24.28 8.62
CA ILE A 544 -2.61 25.13 8.85
C ILE A 544 -1.67 25.06 7.64
N ILE A 545 -1.36 23.87 7.15
CA ILE A 545 -0.46 23.67 5.98
C ILE A 545 -1.02 24.37 4.75
N VAL A 546 -2.30 24.11 4.42
CA VAL A 546 -2.96 24.73 3.25
C VAL A 546 -2.92 26.26 3.33
N LYS A 547 -3.25 26.83 4.48
CA LYS A 547 -3.25 28.28 4.70
C LYS A 547 -1.86 28.89 4.50
N GLN A 548 -0.83 28.29 5.11
CA GLN A 548 0.54 28.79 5.02
C GLN A 548 1.09 28.62 3.61
N ALA A 549 0.93 27.44 3.01
CA ALA A 549 1.42 27.12 1.68
C ALA A 549 0.77 27.99 0.60
N THR A 550 -0.56 28.21 0.67
CA THR A 550 -1.27 29.10 -0.26
C THR A 550 -0.74 30.54 -0.17
N ARG A 551 -0.53 31.05 1.04
CA ARG A 551 0.01 32.41 1.24
C ARG A 551 1.41 32.56 0.64
N LEU A 552 2.27 31.56 0.84
CA LEU A 552 3.64 31.56 0.31
C LEU A 552 3.64 31.49 -1.22
N ALA A 553 2.81 30.63 -1.83
CA ALA A 553 2.70 30.55 -3.28
C ALA A 553 2.20 31.87 -3.90
N GLN A 554 1.21 32.51 -3.27
CA GLN A 554 0.71 33.82 -3.72
C GLN A 554 1.77 34.93 -3.63
N SER A 555 2.69 34.86 -2.66
CA SER A 555 3.76 35.87 -2.51
C SER A 555 4.73 35.92 -3.71
N VAL A 556 4.79 34.85 -4.50
CA VAL A 556 5.60 34.75 -5.74
C VAL A 556 4.73 34.74 -7.00
N GLY A 557 3.44 35.11 -6.88
CA GLY A 557 2.51 35.20 -8.00
C GLY A 557 2.05 33.84 -8.54
N GLY A 558 2.19 32.79 -7.77
CA GLY A 558 1.86 31.43 -8.15
C GLY A 558 0.71 30.82 -7.34
N ARG A 559 0.40 29.56 -7.68
CA ARG A 559 -0.53 28.68 -6.97
C ARG A 559 0.01 27.27 -6.86
N ILE A 560 -0.43 26.55 -5.84
CA ILE A 560 -0.16 25.12 -5.69
C ILE A 560 -1.28 24.34 -6.39
N PRO A 561 -0.97 23.31 -7.19
CA PRO A 561 -1.97 22.39 -7.70
C PRO A 561 -2.67 21.63 -6.55
N ASP A 562 -3.93 21.28 -6.77
CA ASP A 562 -4.64 20.42 -5.84
C ASP A 562 -4.03 19.01 -5.86
N ASP A 563 -3.55 18.58 -4.69
CA ASP A 563 -2.92 17.27 -4.49
C ASP A 563 -3.20 16.78 -3.06
N PRO A 564 -4.41 16.25 -2.81
CA PRO A 564 -4.80 15.80 -1.48
C PRO A 564 -3.93 14.64 -0.98
N ALA A 565 -3.40 13.79 -1.87
CA ALA A 565 -2.55 12.68 -1.48
C ALA A 565 -1.19 13.15 -0.92
N LEU A 566 -0.53 14.10 -1.60
CA LEU A 566 0.70 14.70 -1.10
C LEU A 566 0.45 15.47 0.19
N LEU A 567 -0.62 16.24 0.25
CA LEU A 567 -0.97 17.05 1.42
C LEU A 567 -1.27 16.16 2.64
N ASN A 568 -1.99 15.05 2.45
CA ASN A 568 -2.23 14.07 3.51
C ASN A 568 -0.92 13.45 4.01
N GLN A 569 -0.05 13.04 3.09
CA GLN A 569 1.25 12.49 3.44
C GLN A 569 2.09 13.49 4.27
N VAL A 570 2.13 14.76 3.85
CA VAL A 570 2.89 15.80 4.57
C VAL A 570 2.28 16.11 5.94
N THR A 571 0.94 16.15 6.05
CA THR A 571 0.21 16.34 7.31
C THR A 571 0.57 15.27 8.33
N ASN A 572 0.72 14.02 7.88
CA ASN A 572 1.03 12.88 8.74
C ASN A 572 2.54 12.67 9.01
N LEU A 573 3.39 13.59 8.56
CA LEU A 573 4.82 13.58 8.85
C LEU A 573 5.23 14.63 9.90
N VAL A 574 4.31 15.46 10.38
CA VAL A 574 4.61 16.59 11.26
C VAL A 574 3.64 16.66 12.45
N GLU A 575 4.15 17.13 13.60
CA GLU A 575 3.35 17.46 14.79
C GLU A 575 3.11 18.97 14.87
N GLN A 576 4.08 19.78 14.42
CA GLN A 576 4.05 21.25 14.37
C GLN A 576 4.37 21.72 12.96
N PRO A 577 3.36 21.91 12.08
CA PRO A 577 3.61 22.27 10.69
C PRO A 577 4.03 23.72 10.53
N THR A 578 5.18 23.98 9.88
CA THR A 578 5.63 25.29 9.43
C THR A 578 6.06 25.20 7.97
N ALA A 579 5.31 25.89 7.09
CA ALA A 579 5.66 25.93 5.66
C ALA A 579 6.76 26.94 5.37
N LEU A 580 7.65 26.60 4.45
CA LEU A 580 8.73 27.46 3.96
C LEU A 580 8.75 27.48 2.43
N LEU A 581 9.15 28.64 1.88
CA LEU A 581 9.32 28.84 0.45
C LEU A 581 10.79 28.67 0.09
N GLY A 582 11.12 27.66 -0.70
CA GLY A 582 12.42 27.47 -1.31
C GLY A 582 12.45 27.84 -2.78
N HIS A 583 13.65 28.03 -3.33
CA HIS A 583 13.84 28.28 -4.75
C HIS A 583 14.93 27.37 -5.32
N PHE A 584 14.94 27.21 -6.63
CA PHE A 584 15.99 26.50 -7.37
C PHE A 584 16.40 27.30 -8.62
N ASP A 585 17.55 26.97 -9.17
CA ASP A 585 18.10 27.70 -10.29
C ASP A 585 17.19 27.56 -11.53
N GLU A 586 16.87 28.70 -12.17
CA GLU A 586 15.97 28.75 -13.33
C GLU A 586 16.48 27.90 -14.52
N GLU A 587 17.78 27.61 -14.56
CA GLU A 587 18.37 26.77 -15.60
C GLU A 587 17.75 25.36 -15.67
N TYR A 588 17.27 24.84 -14.54
CA TYR A 588 16.59 23.53 -14.50
C TYR A 588 15.21 23.54 -15.13
N LEU A 589 14.60 24.73 -15.36
CA LEU A 589 13.32 24.82 -16.07
C LEU A 589 13.41 24.40 -17.56
N LYS A 590 14.63 24.17 -18.08
CA LYS A 590 14.86 23.51 -19.39
C LYS A 590 14.42 22.04 -19.40
N LEU A 591 14.41 21.39 -18.23
CA LEU A 591 13.91 20.03 -18.07
C LEU A 591 12.39 19.99 -18.19
N PRO A 592 11.81 18.86 -18.62
CA PRO A 592 10.38 18.69 -18.60
C PRO A 592 9.81 18.92 -17.19
N ALA A 593 8.73 19.69 -17.09
CA ALA A 593 8.12 20.01 -15.78
C ALA A 593 7.74 18.74 -14.99
N ASP A 594 7.29 17.69 -15.69
CA ASP A 594 6.95 16.41 -15.07
C ASP A 594 8.15 15.76 -14.33
N VAL A 595 9.37 15.93 -14.84
CA VAL A 595 10.60 15.45 -14.19
C VAL A 595 10.84 16.20 -12.88
N LEU A 596 10.83 17.53 -12.95
CA LEU A 596 11.05 18.38 -11.76
C LEU A 596 9.99 18.13 -10.70
N VAL A 597 8.73 18.01 -11.11
CA VAL A 597 7.61 17.73 -10.21
C VAL A 597 7.70 16.33 -9.60
N ALA A 598 8.10 15.32 -10.37
CA ALA A 598 8.31 13.97 -9.85
C ALA A 598 9.39 13.96 -8.76
N VAL A 599 10.51 14.65 -8.97
CA VAL A 599 11.58 14.81 -7.98
C VAL A 599 11.07 15.52 -6.73
N MET A 600 10.40 16.67 -6.88
CA MET A 600 9.86 17.43 -5.75
C MET A 600 8.87 16.62 -4.93
N LYS A 601 7.87 16.00 -5.57
CA LYS A 601 6.78 15.31 -4.88
C LYS A 601 7.19 13.97 -4.30
N LYS A 602 7.78 13.09 -5.12
CA LYS A 602 8.02 11.69 -4.75
C LYS A 602 9.21 11.54 -3.81
N HIS A 603 10.29 12.29 -4.06
CA HIS A 603 11.52 12.14 -3.27
C HIS A 603 11.59 13.09 -2.09
N GLN A 604 11.01 14.30 -2.19
CA GLN A 604 11.17 15.35 -1.18
C GLN A 604 9.86 15.75 -0.48
N ARG A 605 8.68 15.32 -0.96
CA ARG A 605 7.36 15.74 -0.46
C ARG A 605 7.18 17.25 -0.50
N TYR A 606 7.74 17.92 -1.53
CA TYR A 606 7.58 19.34 -1.74
C TYR A 606 6.43 19.64 -2.68
N PHE A 607 5.78 20.78 -2.47
CA PHE A 607 4.71 21.25 -3.33
C PHE A 607 5.28 22.15 -4.44
N PRO A 608 5.07 21.82 -5.74
CA PRO A 608 5.47 22.66 -6.84
C PRO A 608 4.55 23.88 -6.94
N ILE A 609 5.10 25.01 -7.43
CA ILE A 609 4.34 26.25 -7.62
C ILE A 609 4.20 26.54 -9.11
N TYR A 610 2.98 26.84 -9.55
CA TYR A 610 2.66 27.16 -10.93
C TYR A 610 2.09 28.57 -11.07
N GLN A 611 2.44 29.20 -12.20
CA GLN A 611 1.73 30.38 -12.71
C GLN A 611 0.99 29.97 -13.99
N SER A 612 -0.32 29.93 -13.94
CA SER A 612 -1.17 29.31 -14.96
C SER A 612 -0.77 27.85 -15.22
N THR A 613 -0.12 27.53 -16.33
CA THR A 613 0.39 26.19 -16.69
C THR A 613 1.91 26.07 -16.54
N ASN A 614 2.62 27.16 -16.25
CA ASN A 614 4.07 27.16 -16.20
C ASN A 614 4.54 26.91 -14.77
N LEU A 615 5.46 25.95 -14.61
CA LEU A 615 6.17 25.72 -13.36
C LEU A 615 7.07 26.92 -13.05
N LEU A 616 6.99 27.43 -11.82
CA LEU A 616 7.88 28.47 -11.32
C LEU A 616 9.12 27.86 -10.65
N PRO A 617 10.24 28.56 -10.58
CA PRO A 617 11.48 28.08 -9.94
C PRO A 617 11.39 28.12 -8.40
N TYR A 618 10.25 27.76 -7.85
CA TYR A 618 9.95 27.74 -6.43
C TYR A 618 9.23 26.47 -6.01
N PHE A 619 9.42 26.11 -4.74
CA PHE A 619 8.72 25.00 -4.12
C PHE A 619 8.34 25.35 -2.68
N ILE A 620 7.38 24.62 -2.11
CA ILE A 620 7.08 24.71 -0.69
C ILE A 620 7.44 23.38 -0.02
N ALA A 621 8.22 23.50 1.04
CA ALA A 621 8.45 22.42 1.99
C ALA A 621 7.71 22.73 3.30
N VAL A 622 7.40 21.71 4.08
CA VAL A 622 6.79 21.84 5.40
C VAL A 622 7.74 21.26 6.42
N ARG A 623 8.18 22.09 7.37
CA ARG A 623 9.05 21.71 8.50
C ARG A 623 8.18 21.15 9.63
N ASN A 624 8.73 20.17 10.38
CA ASN A 624 8.23 19.81 11.70
C ASN A 624 8.92 20.63 12.77
N GLY A 625 8.29 21.70 13.23
CA GLY A 625 8.85 22.63 14.21
C GLY A 625 8.43 24.07 13.96
N GLY A 626 8.83 24.99 14.83
CA GLY A 626 8.50 26.41 14.76
C GLY A 626 9.19 27.16 13.62
N ASP A 627 9.07 28.50 13.62
CA ASP A 627 9.61 29.39 12.59
C ASP A 627 11.06 29.87 12.87
N GLU A 628 11.64 29.46 13.97
CA GLU A 628 13.03 29.77 14.29
C GLU A 628 13.98 29.10 13.32
N HIS A 629 15.05 29.82 12.90
CA HIS A 629 16.07 29.30 11.98
C HIS A 629 15.57 28.80 10.60
N LEU A 630 14.39 29.25 10.15
CA LEU A 630 13.82 28.85 8.84
C LEU A 630 14.75 29.13 7.66
N ASP A 631 15.62 30.14 7.76
CA ASP A 631 16.62 30.47 6.73
C ASP A 631 17.68 29.38 6.58
N ILE A 632 18.03 28.67 7.66
CA ILE A 632 18.95 27.54 7.64
C ILE A 632 18.27 26.34 7.00
N VAL A 633 17.07 25.97 7.49
CA VAL A 633 16.29 24.86 6.99
C VAL A 633 15.95 25.05 5.50
N ARG A 634 15.58 26.27 5.08
CA ARG A 634 15.35 26.59 3.68
C ARG A 634 16.58 26.33 2.81
N ARG A 635 17.74 26.79 3.22
CA ARG A 635 19.00 26.57 2.47
C ARG A 635 19.32 25.09 2.35
N GLY A 636 19.12 24.31 3.41
CA GLY A 636 19.27 22.85 3.36
C GLY A 636 18.36 22.20 2.31
N ASN A 637 17.06 22.55 2.33
CA ASN A 637 16.09 22.04 1.35
C ASN A 637 16.44 22.48 -0.09
N GLU A 638 16.91 23.71 -0.30
CA GLU A 638 17.37 24.21 -1.62
C GLU A 638 18.61 23.45 -2.13
N GLN A 639 19.55 23.11 -1.25
CA GLN A 639 20.72 22.29 -1.60
C GLN A 639 20.32 20.88 -2.03
N VAL A 640 19.39 20.27 -1.30
CA VAL A 640 18.89 18.92 -1.64
C VAL A 640 18.21 18.91 -3.01
N ILE A 641 17.33 19.88 -3.28
CA ILE A 641 16.64 19.93 -4.57
C ILE A 641 17.62 20.19 -5.72
N ARG A 642 18.63 21.06 -5.51
CA ARG A 642 19.70 21.31 -6.49
C ARG A 642 20.44 20.02 -6.84
N ALA A 643 20.83 19.23 -5.84
CA ALA A 643 21.51 17.97 -6.04
C ALA A 643 20.64 16.97 -6.84
N ARG A 644 19.37 16.86 -6.50
CA ARG A 644 18.43 15.97 -7.21
C ARG A 644 18.13 16.43 -8.64
N PHE A 645 18.07 17.74 -8.87
CA PHE A 645 17.91 18.29 -10.23
C PHE A 645 19.15 18.13 -11.07
N ALA A 646 20.35 18.22 -10.49
CA ALA A 646 21.59 17.92 -11.19
C ALA A 646 21.65 16.46 -11.65
N ASP A 647 21.19 15.50 -10.83
CA ASP A 647 21.04 14.11 -11.24
C ASP A 647 20.07 13.97 -12.43
N ALA A 648 18.90 14.60 -12.33
CA ALA A 648 17.91 14.55 -13.39
C ALA A 648 18.40 15.21 -14.69
N ASP A 649 19.11 16.32 -14.60
CA ASP A 649 19.73 17.01 -15.77
C ASP A 649 20.77 16.12 -16.44
N PHE A 650 21.62 15.47 -15.66
CA PHE A 650 22.59 14.51 -16.18
C PHE A 650 21.92 13.40 -16.99
N PHE A 651 20.93 12.71 -16.41
CA PHE A 651 20.21 11.62 -17.14
C PHE A 651 19.50 12.11 -18.37
N TYR A 652 18.85 13.26 -18.29
CA TYR A 652 18.15 13.85 -19.42
C TYR A 652 19.12 14.18 -20.56
N CYS A 653 20.24 14.83 -20.22
CA CYS A 653 21.26 15.19 -21.20
C CYS A 653 21.92 13.97 -21.85
N GLU A 654 22.14 12.88 -21.09
CA GLU A 654 22.68 11.64 -21.66
C GLU A 654 21.67 10.95 -22.60
N ASP A 655 20.40 10.91 -22.22
CA ASP A 655 19.36 10.25 -23.00
C ASP A 655 19.10 10.97 -24.33
N ILE A 656 19.05 12.29 -24.35
CA ILE A 656 18.79 13.08 -25.59
C ILE A 656 19.92 13.06 -26.62
N LYS A 657 21.12 12.54 -26.27
CA LYS A 657 22.23 12.36 -27.24
C LYS A 657 21.86 11.38 -28.37
N LYS A 658 20.84 10.55 -28.18
CA LYS A 658 20.40 9.52 -29.12
C LYS A 658 18.89 9.64 -29.33
N PRO A 659 18.39 9.46 -30.56
CA PRO A 659 16.95 9.39 -30.80
C PRO A 659 16.34 8.18 -30.08
N LEU A 660 15.08 8.32 -29.61
CA LEU A 660 14.35 7.32 -28.81
C LEU A 660 14.42 5.90 -29.43
N GLU A 661 14.33 5.77 -30.75
CA GLU A 661 14.39 4.48 -31.44
C GLU A 661 15.70 3.70 -31.18
N LYS A 662 16.80 4.38 -30.86
CA LYS A 662 18.10 3.74 -30.58
C LYS A 662 18.12 2.99 -29.24
N PHE A 663 17.14 3.19 -28.40
CA PHE A 663 16.99 2.45 -27.14
C PHE A 663 16.25 1.11 -27.32
N LEU A 664 15.53 0.90 -28.43
CA LEU A 664 14.79 -0.34 -28.69
C LEU A 664 15.62 -1.62 -28.54
N PRO A 665 16.86 -1.73 -29.07
CA PRO A 665 17.64 -2.97 -28.92
C PRO A 665 17.89 -3.35 -27.46
N ARG A 666 18.01 -2.36 -26.56
CA ARG A 666 18.18 -2.59 -25.10
C ARG A 666 16.96 -3.24 -24.45
N LEU A 667 15.76 -3.11 -25.03
CA LEU A 667 14.57 -3.81 -24.53
C LEU A 667 14.70 -5.34 -24.62
N GLY A 668 15.65 -5.83 -25.42
CA GLY A 668 15.97 -7.26 -25.50
C GLY A 668 16.58 -7.81 -24.22
N THR A 669 17.24 -6.98 -23.40
CA THR A 669 17.77 -7.37 -22.09
C THR A 669 16.74 -7.26 -20.96
N LEU A 670 15.64 -6.52 -21.17
CA LEU A 670 14.56 -6.37 -20.21
C LEU A 670 13.55 -7.51 -20.36
N THR A 671 13.57 -8.49 -19.48
CA THR A 671 12.62 -9.62 -19.50
C THR A 671 11.22 -9.16 -19.12
N PHE A 672 10.23 -9.35 -19.99
CA PHE A 672 8.82 -9.19 -19.63
C PHE A 672 8.37 -10.34 -18.72
N GLN A 673 8.50 -11.56 -19.24
CA GLN A 673 8.24 -12.80 -18.47
C GLN A 673 9.00 -13.96 -19.14
N LYS A 674 9.58 -14.88 -18.36
CA LYS A 674 10.47 -15.94 -18.84
C LYS A 674 9.96 -16.74 -20.06
N ARG A 675 8.64 -17.04 -20.10
CA ARG A 675 8.02 -17.80 -21.19
C ARG A 675 7.46 -16.91 -22.30
N LEU A 676 7.29 -15.61 -22.04
CA LEU A 676 6.73 -14.63 -22.97
C LEU A 676 7.79 -13.76 -23.64
N GLY A 677 9.06 -13.90 -23.24
CA GLY A 677 10.19 -13.21 -23.82
C GLY A 677 10.48 -11.84 -23.18
N SER A 678 11.28 -11.03 -23.88
CA SER A 678 11.73 -9.71 -23.47
C SER A 678 10.66 -8.62 -23.72
N MET A 679 10.93 -7.40 -23.22
CA MET A 679 10.13 -6.22 -23.56
C MET A 679 10.21 -5.88 -25.07
N LEU A 680 11.32 -6.21 -25.75
CA LEU A 680 11.43 -6.09 -27.20
C LEU A 680 10.47 -7.06 -27.91
N ASP A 681 10.38 -8.31 -27.44
CA ASP A 681 9.44 -9.29 -27.99
C ASP A 681 7.98 -8.84 -27.76
N LYS A 682 7.68 -8.28 -26.60
CA LYS A 682 6.37 -7.67 -26.33
C LYS A 682 6.10 -6.53 -27.31
N THR A 683 7.04 -5.61 -27.50
CA THR A 683 6.90 -4.49 -28.45
C THR A 683 6.59 -4.99 -29.87
N ARG A 684 7.29 -6.02 -30.34
CA ARG A 684 7.01 -6.65 -31.65
C ARG A 684 5.60 -7.24 -31.74
N ARG A 685 5.07 -7.82 -30.67
CA ARG A 685 3.68 -8.29 -30.63
C ARG A 685 2.69 -7.13 -30.67
N LEU A 686 2.97 -6.03 -29.95
CA LEU A 686 2.15 -4.82 -30.02
C LEU A 686 2.08 -4.26 -31.44
N GLU A 687 3.21 -4.20 -32.16
CA GLU A 687 3.25 -3.77 -33.58
C GLU A 687 2.35 -4.62 -34.48
N GLN A 688 2.30 -5.94 -34.24
CA GLN A 688 1.47 -6.85 -35.01
C GLN A 688 0.00 -6.81 -34.63
N LEU A 689 -0.30 -6.56 -33.36
CA LEU A 689 -1.66 -6.51 -32.83
C LEU A 689 -2.37 -5.19 -33.15
N THR A 690 -1.65 -4.08 -33.09
CA THR A 690 -2.18 -2.71 -33.27
C THR A 690 -2.98 -2.53 -34.56
N PRO A 691 -2.57 -3.00 -35.77
CA PRO A 691 -3.35 -2.79 -37.01
C PRO A 691 -4.72 -3.45 -36.94
N ARG A 692 -4.83 -4.64 -36.31
CA ARG A 692 -6.09 -5.36 -36.15
C ARG A 692 -7.05 -4.65 -35.20
N LEU A 693 -6.49 -4.15 -34.10
CA LEU A 693 -7.28 -3.37 -33.13
C LEU A 693 -7.69 -2.01 -33.73
N ALA A 694 -6.84 -1.38 -34.53
CA ALA A 694 -7.15 -0.15 -35.25
C ALA A 694 -8.33 -0.33 -36.22
N GLU A 695 -8.38 -1.45 -36.91
CA GLU A 695 -9.52 -1.83 -37.77
C GLU A 695 -10.81 -2.03 -36.96
N MET A 696 -10.75 -2.77 -35.85
CA MET A 696 -11.90 -3.01 -34.97
C MET A 696 -12.44 -1.72 -34.35
N VAL A 697 -11.55 -0.81 -33.95
CA VAL A 697 -11.92 0.49 -33.39
C VAL A 697 -12.33 1.49 -34.48
N GLY A 698 -12.01 1.23 -35.75
CA GLY A 698 -12.34 2.07 -36.90
C GLY A 698 -11.47 3.34 -37.00
N LEU A 699 -10.15 3.21 -36.82
CA LEU A 699 -9.20 4.31 -37.03
C LEU A 699 -9.10 4.69 -38.50
N SER A 700 -8.87 5.98 -38.79
CA SER A 700 -8.48 6.45 -40.11
C SER A 700 -7.05 6.00 -40.45
N ASP A 701 -6.69 6.05 -41.72
CA ASP A 701 -5.33 5.68 -42.20
C ASP A 701 -4.23 6.50 -41.53
N GLY A 702 -4.48 7.78 -41.21
CA GLY A 702 -3.55 8.66 -40.51
C GLY A 702 -3.36 8.25 -39.07
N GLU A 703 -4.46 8.01 -38.37
CA GLU A 703 -4.45 7.53 -36.98
C GLU A 703 -3.81 6.15 -36.86
N THR A 704 -4.09 5.26 -37.80
CA THR A 704 -3.49 3.91 -37.84
C THR A 704 -1.97 3.99 -38.01
N LYS A 705 -1.45 4.87 -38.87
CA LYS A 705 0.00 5.09 -39.00
C LYS A 705 0.61 5.62 -37.72
N ALA A 706 -0.05 6.58 -37.07
CA ALA A 706 0.40 7.11 -35.77
C ALA A 706 0.38 6.02 -34.68
N ALA A 707 -0.67 5.22 -34.62
CA ALA A 707 -0.76 4.10 -33.66
C ALA A 707 0.34 3.05 -33.88
N LEU A 708 0.64 2.71 -35.14
CA LEU A 708 1.71 1.77 -35.48
C LEU A 708 3.09 2.29 -35.06
N ARG A 709 3.37 3.58 -35.37
CA ARG A 709 4.64 4.18 -34.96
C ARG A 709 4.75 4.29 -33.44
N ALA A 710 3.66 4.65 -32.77
CA ALA A 710 3.60 4.67 -31.31
C ALA A 710 3.79 3.28 -30.70
N ALA A 711 3.18 2.22 -31.25
CA ALA A 711 3.36 0.84 -30.79
C ALA A 711 4.83 0.39 -30.89
N HIS A 712 5.54 0.82 -31.95
CA HIS A 712 6.97 0.55 -32.13
C HIS A 712 7.84 1.20 -31.05
N LEU A 713 7.50 2.43 -30.64
CA LEU A 713 8.33 3.24 -29.74
C LEU A 713 7.88 3.21 -28.27
N CYS A 714 6.65 2.77 -27.96
CA CYS A 714 5.98 2.99 -26.69
C CYS A 714 6.66 2.38 -25.46
N LYS A 715 7.63 1.48 -25.63
CA LYS A 715 8.40 0.87 -24.54
C LYS A 715 9.87 1.28 -24.55
N ALA A 716 10.32 2.07 -25.57
CA ALA A 716 11.73 2.41 -25.73
C ALA A 716 12.30 3.22 -24.57
N ASP A 717 11.47 4.04 -23.91
CA ASP A 717 11.85 4.84 -22.76
C ASP A 717 12.20 4.01 -21.52
N LEU A 718 11.71 2.78 -21.39
CA LEU A 718 12.08 1.86 -20.30
C LEU A 718 13.57 1.52 -20.26
N ALA A 719 14.28 1.73 -21.38
CA ALA A 719 15.71 1.49 -21.51
C ALA A 719 16.55 2.78 -21.41
N THR A 720 15.92 3.93 -21.17
CA THR A 720 16.60 5.22 -20.96
C THR A 720 17.05 5.34 -19.50
N GLN A 721 18.09 6.14 -19.25
CA GLN A 721 18.61 6.32 -17.90
C GLN A 721 17.59 6.99 -16.97
N MET A 722 16.88 8.01 -17.47
CA MET A 722 15.86 8.71 -16.72
C MET A 722 14.75 7.77 -16.20
N VAL A 723 14.24 6.88 -17.05
CA VAL A 723 13.15 5.98 -16.66
C VAL A 723 13.64 4.80 -15.80
N VAL A 724 14.88 4.35 -15.99
CA VAL A 724 15.51 3.34 -15.11
C VAL A 724 15.60 3.88 -13.68
N GLU A 725 16.02 5.13 -13.50
CA GLU A 725 16.13 5.77 -12.17
C GLU A 725 14.75 6.22 -11.63
N MET A 726 13.92 6.78 -12.48
CA MET A 726 12.60 7.30 -12.13
C MET A 726 11.50 6.58 -12.90
N THR A 727 11.22 5.34 -12.53
CA THR A 727 10.23 4.46 -13.21
C THR A 727 8.84 5.07 -13.34
N SER A 728 8.46 6.00 -12.45
CA SER A 728 7.18 6.71 -12.52
C SER A 728 7.05 7.64 -13.73
N LEU A 729 8.16 7.97 -14.40
CA LEU A 729 8.19 8.80 -15.61
C LEU A 729 8.06 8.00 -16.90
N GLN A 730 7.83 6.68 -16.83
CA GLN A 730 7.54 5.87 -18.02
C GLN A 730 6.34 6.43 -18.78
N GLY A 731 6.44 6.47 -20.08
CA GLY A 731 5.46 7.10 -20.96
C GLY A 731 5.61 8.62 -21.06
N VAL A 732 5.82 9.32 -19.95
CA VAL A 732 6.09 10.78 -19.93
C VAL A 732 7.38 11.06 -20.67
N MET A 733 8.47 10.37 -20.31
CA MET A 733 9.76 10.50 -21.00
C MET A 733 9.72 9.93 -22.41
N GLY A 734 8.92 8.88 -22.63
CA GLY A 734 8.66 8.36 -23.97
C GLY A 734 8.09 9.42 -24.92
N ARG A 735 7.09 10.20 -24.45
CA ARG A 735 6.53 11.34 -25.15
C ARG A 735 7.56 12.43 -25.41
N GLU A 736 8.28 12.85 -24.38
CA GLU A 736 9.28 13.91 -24.45
C GLU A 736 10.41 13.54 -25.43
N TYR A 737 10.96 12.35 -25.30
CA TYR A 737 12.06 11.89 -26.19
C TYR A 737 11.59 11.63 -27.61
N ALA A 738 10.34 11.22 -27.83
CA ALA A 738 9.76 11.12 -29.16
C ALA A 738 9.68 12.49 -29.84
N LEU A 739 9.17 13.51 -29.15
CA LEU A 739 9.12 14.89 -29.65
C LEU A 739 10.53 15.41 -29.96
N ARG A 740 11.51 15.21 -29.10
CA ARG A 740 12.92 15.58 -29.31
C ARG A 740 13.57 14.84 -30.45
N SER A 741 13.13 13.62 -30.74
CA SER A 741 13.59 12.82 -31.86
C SER A 741 12.93 13.20 -33.20
N GLY A 742 11.99 14.16 -33.20
CA GLY A 742 11.27 14.64 -34.38
C GLY A 742 10.07 13.79 -34.78
N GLU A 743 9.53 12.97 -33.88
CA GLU A 743 8.28 12.23 -34.14
C GLU A 743 7.07 13.17 -34.16
N ASP A 744 6.01 12.72 -34.88
CA ASP A 744 4.74 13.45 -34.91
C ASP A 744 4.15 13.60 -33.50
N PRO A 745 3.62 14.78 -33.10
CA PRO A 745 3.00 14.98 -31.82
C PRO A 745 1.91 13.94 -31.44
N THR A 746 1.17 13.45 -32.46
CA THR A 746 0.15 12.40 -32.23
C THR A 746 0.80 11.08 -31.84
N VAL A 747 1.96 10.74 -32.43
CA VAL A 747 2.75 9.56 -32.04
C VAL A 747 3.28 9.71 -30.63
N ALA A 748 3.85 10.87 -30.32
CA ALA A 748 4.40 11.15 -29.01
C ALA A 748 3.31 11.08 -27.91
N GLU A 749 2.14 11.68 -28.15
CA GLU A 749 1.03 11.62 -27.21
C GLU A 749 0.52 10.18 -27.02
N ALA A 750 0.39 9.41 -28.09
CA ALA A 750 -0.02 8.00 -28.02
C ALA A 750 0.98 7.13 -27.22
N ILE A 751 2.27 7.45 -27.26
CA ILE A 751 3.30 6.80 -26.43
C ILE A 751 3.01 7.04 -24.93
N PHE A 752 2.60 8.23 -24.54
CA PHE A 752 2.21 8.51 -23.17
C PHE A 752 0.87 7.86 -22.81
N GLU A 753 -0.14 8.07 -23.64
CA GLU A 753 -1.52 7.70 -23.39
C GLU A 753 -1.76 6.19 -23.28
N HIS A 754 -0.90 5.35 -23.86
CA HIS A 754 -1.10 3.90 -23.81
C HIS A 754 -1.01 3.32 -22.40
N TYR A 755 -0.44 4.05 -21.45
CA TYR A 755 -0.42 3.69 -20.04
C TYR A 755 -1.69 4.11 -19.29
N LEU A 756 -2.48 5.06 -19.83
CA LEU A 756 -3.65 5.62 -19.13
C LEU A 756 -4.83 4.65 -19.09
N PRO A 757 -5.59 4.61 -17.99
CA PRO A 757 -5.31 5.20 -16.69
C PRO A 757 -4.21 4.43 -15.93
N ARG A 758 -3.37 5.15 -15.15
CA ARG A 758 -2.28 4.58 -14.36
C ARG A 758 -2.70 4.26 -12.92
N SER A 759 -3.76 4.92 -12.45
CA SER A 759 -4.33 4.76 -11.11
C SER A 759 -5.84 5.05 -11.13
N ALA A 760 -6.53 4.79 -10.03
CA ALA A 760 -7.92 5.21 -9.86
C ALA A 760 -8.04 6.74 -9.98
N GLY A 761 -9.01 7.21 -10.75
CA GLY A 761 -9.23 8.63 -10.99
C GLY A 761 -8.30 9.30 -12.02
N ASP A 762 -7.33 8.57 -12.61
CA ASP A 762 -6.50 9.09 -13.70
C ASP A 762 -7.31 9.26 -14.98
N ALA A 763 -6.85 10.16 -15.88
CA ALA A 763 -7.50 10.44 -17.14
C ALA A 763 -7.48 9.24 -18.08
N SER A 764 -8.48 9.14 -18.95
CA SER A 764 -8.46 8.23 -20.10
C SER A 764 -7.63 8.84 -21.24
N PRO A 765 -7.12 8.02 -22.20
CA PRO A 765 -6.49 8.51 -23.41
C PRO A 765 -7.40 9.54 -24.12
N ARG A 766 -6.82 10.59 -24.68
CA ARG A 766 -7.57 11.59 -25.46
C ARG A 766 -7.60 11.23 -26.93
N THR A 767 -6.53 10.57 -27.39
CA THR A 767 -6.36 10.23 -28.82
C THR A 767 -6.79 8.78 -29.06
N ARG A 768 -7.37 8.53 -30.23
CA ARG A 768 -7.70 7.16 -30.65
C ARG A 768 -6.47 6.29 -30.90
N PRO A 769 -5.33 6.81 -31.45
CA PRO A 769 -4.07 6.08 -31.48
C PRO A 769 -3.60 5.63 -30.08
N GLY A 770 -3.64 6.51 -29.08
CA GLY A 770 -3.30 6.17 -27.68
C GLY A 770 -4.20 5.09 -27.09
N LEU A 771 -5.51 5.17 -27.34
CA LEU A 771 -6.46 4.13 -26.98
C LEU A 771 -6.05 2.76 -27.56
N VAL A 772 -5.81 2.70 -28.87
CA VAL A 772 -5.53 1.42 -29.57
C VAL A 772 -4.23 0.78 -29.11
N VAL A 773 -3.16 1.57 -28.94
CA VAL A 773 -1.88 1.08 -28.41
C VAL A 773 -2.05 0.60 -26.94
N GLY A 774 -2.86 1.33 -26.15
CA GLY A 774 -3.22 0.94 -24.79
C GLY A 774 -4.00 -0.38 -24.73
N LEU A 775 -4.95 -0.59 -25.63
CA LEU A 775 -5.66 -1.86 -25.76
C LEU A 775 -4.69 -2.98 -26.16
N ALA A 776 -3.82 -2.76 -27.14
CA ALA A 776 -2.82 -3.75 -27.55
C ALA A 776 -1.94 -4.21 -26.39
N ASN A 777 -1.42 -3.25 -25.61
CA ASN A 777 -0.59 -3.53 -24.44
C ASN A 777 -1.32 -4.36 -23.39
N ARG A 778 -2.60 -4.03 -23.10
CA ARG A 778 -3.42 -4.73 -22.09
C ARG A 778 -3.84 -6.12 -22.56
N PHE A 779 -4.23 -6.27 -23.84
CA PHE A 779 -4.57 -7.59 -24.37
C PHE A 779 -3.37 -8.53 -24.42
N ASP A 780 -2.17 -8.05 -24.79
CA ASP A 780 -0.94 -8.85 -24.73
C ASP A 780 -0.62 -9.29 -23.31
N SER A 781 -0.75 -8.40 -22.33
CA SER A 781 -0.53 -8.72 -20.91
C SER A 781 -1.53 -9.75 -20.38
N LEU A 782 -2.84 -9.50 -20.58
CA LEU A 782 -3.90 -10.37 -20.08
C LEU A 782 -3.81 -11.76 -20.71
N ALA A 783 -3.81 -11.85 -22.03
CA ALA A 783 -3.73 -13.15 -22.71
C ALA A 783 -2.44 -13.89 -22.36
N GLY A 784 -1.29 -13.19 -22.34
CA GLY A 784 0.01 -13.80 -22.07
C GLY A 784 0.17 -14.33 -20.65
N LEU A 785 -0.19 -13.53 -19.65
CA LEU A 785 0.01 -13.92 -18.26
C LEU A 785 -0.99 -14.98 -17.79
N PHE A 786 -2.24 -14.95 -18.29
CA PHE A 786 -3.18 -16.05 -18.07
C PHE A 786 -2.73 -17.36 -18.74
N ALA A 787 -2.16 -17.28 -19.96
CA ALA A 787 -1.62 -18.45 -20.66
C ALA A 787 -0.47 -19.14 -19.92
N VAL A 788 0.32 -18.40 -19.14
CA VAL A 788 1.41 -18.96 -18.34
C VAL A 788 1.04 -19.27 -16.88
N GLY A 789 -0.25 -19.11 -16.52
CA GLY A 789 -0.78 -19.44 -15.19
C GLY A 789 -0.51 -18.38 -14.11
N LEU A 790 -0.26 -17.14 -14.48
CA LEU A 790 0.02 -16.03 -13.58
C LEU A 790 -1.19 -15.10 -13.38
N ALA A 791 -2.38 -15.68 -13.28
CA ALA A 791 -3.58 -14.94 -12.91
C ALA A 791 -3.48 -14.39 -11.48
N PRO A 792 -3.98 -13.17 -11.19
CA PRO A 792 -3.99 -12.62 -9.84
C PRO A 792 -4.78 -13.49 -8.85
N THR A 793 -4.23 -13.69 -7.64
CA THR A 793 -4.85 -14.47 -6.57
C THR A 793 -4.88 -13.67 -5.28
N GLY A 794 -6.04 -13.60 -4.59
CA GLY A 794 -6.18 -12.87 -3.32
C GLY A 794 -5.58 -11.47 -3.39
N SER A 795 -4.59 -11.15 -2.55
CA SER A 795 -3.85 -9.87 -2.55
C SER A 795 -2.70 -9.81 -3.56
N SER A 796 -2.31 -10.93 -4.18
CA SER A 796 -1.14 -10.99 -5.07
C SER A 796 -1.50 -10.63 -6.51
N ASP A 797 -0.87 -9.58 -7.05
CA ASP A 797 -0.96 -9.14 -8.44
C ASP A 797 0.36 -8.47 -8.90
N PRO A 798 1.44 -9.23 -9.03
CA PRO A 798 2.77 -8.68 -9.31
C PRO A 798 2.91 -8.02 -10.69
N TYR A 799 1.98 -8.30 -11.61
CA TYR A 799 1.96 -7.74 -12.95
C TYR A 799 0.87 -6.68 -13.16
N HIS A 800 0.15 -6.31 -12.10
CA HIS A 800 -0.91 -5.29 -12.13
C HIS A 800 -2.05 -5.57 -13.11
N LEU A 801 -2.38 -6.84 -13.34
CA LEU A 801 -3.44 -7.25 -14.26
C LEU A 801 -4.82 -6.70 -13.89
N ARG A 802 -5.09 -6.49 -12.57
CA ARG A 802 -6.34 -5.85 -12.14
C ARG A 802 -6.46 -4.43 -12.71
N ARG A 803 -5.36 -3.69 -12.71
CA ARG A 803 -5.29 -2.35 -13.30
C ARG A 803 -5.43 -2.39 -14.81
N ASP A 804 -4.78 -3.33 -15.47
CA ASP A 804 -4.86 -3.51 -16.93
C ASP A 804 -6.31 -3.82 -17.36
N ALA A 805 -6.99 -4.74 -16.68
CA ALA A 805 -8.39 -5.08 -16.95
C ALA A 805 -9.35 -3.91 -16.67
N LEU A 806 -9.15 -3.19 -15.55
CA LEU A 806 -9.94 -2.02 -15.20
C LEU A 806 -9.76 -0.90 -16.25
N GLY A 807 -8.52 -0.59 -16.60
CA GLY A 807 -8.21 0.44 -17.60
C GLY A 807 -8.73 0.09 -19.00
N LEU A 808 -8.77 -1.20 -19.37
CA LEU A 808 -9.39 -1.66 -20.60
C LEU A 808 -10.89 -1.33 -20.62
N VAL A 809 -11.61 -1.69 -19.55
CA VAL A 809 -13.05 -1.44 -19.39
C VAL A 809 -13.34 0.07 -19.42
N GLN A 810 -12.64 0.85 -18.59
CA GLN A 810 -12.85 2.29 -18.48
C GLN A 810 -12.60 3.01 -19.80
N ASN A 811 -11.54 2.64 -20.53
CA ASN A 811 -11.19 3.28 -21.81
C ASN A 811 -12.23 2.98 -22.90
N LEU A 812 -12.73 1.74 -22.98
CA LEU A 812 -13.79 1.39 -23.95
C LEU A 812 -15.09 2.12 -23.68
N ILE A 813 -15.47 2.26 -22.41
CA ILE A 813 -16.66 3.03 -22.01
C ILE A 813 -16.48 4.52 -22.28
N ALA A 814 -15.35 5.11 -21.89
CA ALA A 814 -15.07 6.54 -22.04
C ALA A 814 -15.02 6.99 -23.50
N HIS A 815 -14.47 6.15 -24.39
CA HIS A 815 -14.43 6.39 -25.83
C HIS A 815 -15.69 5.96 -26.58
N GLN A 816 -16.67 5.36 -25.91
CA GLN A 816 -17.91 4.86 -26.50
C GLN A 816 -17.66 3.89 -27.68
N VAL A 817 -16.67 3.02 -27.54
CA VAL A 817 -16.27 2.07 -28.57
C VAL A 817 -16.92 0.70 -28.34
N PRO A 818 -17.83 0.25 -29.22
CA PRO A 818 -18.28 -1.14 -29.21
C PRO A 818 -17.10 -2.06 -29.55
N PHE A 819 -16.77 -2.97 -28.66
CA PHE A 819 -15.57 -3.79 -28.82
C PHE A 819 -15.71 -5.15 -28.11
N SER A 820 -15.49 -6.25 -28.87
CA SER A 820 -15.44 -7.59 -28.28
C SER A 820 -14.10 -7.86 -27.61
N VAL A 821 -14.09 -7.87 -26.27
CA VAL A 821 -12.92 -8.24 -25.45
C VAL A 821 -12.46 -9.66 -25.75
N ARG A 822 -13.38 -10.57 -26.01
CA ARG A 822 -13.11 -11.96 -26.40
C ARG A 822 -12.27 -12.02 -27.69
N GLU A 823 -12.64 -11.22 -28.71
CA GLU A 823 -11.91 -11.17 -29.97
C GLU A 823 -10.54 -10.53 -29.79
N GLY A 824 -10.43 -9.46 -29.01
CA GLY A 824 -9.16 -8.83 -28.65
C GLY A 824 -8.18 -9.78 -27.97
N LEU A 825 -8.65 -10.55 -26.98
CA LEU A 825 -7.86 -11.59 -26.30
C LEU A 825 -7.43 -12.70 -27.27
N ALA A 826 -8.32 -13.15 -28.15
CA ALA A 826 -8.02 -14.18 -29.15
C ALA A 826 -6.99 -13.71 -30.18
N LEU A 827 -7.03 -12.44 -30.59
CA LEU A 827 -6.02 -11.86 -31.49
C LEU A 827 -4.64 -11.80 -30.82
N ALA A 828 -4.59 -11.34 -29.57
CA ALA A 828 -3.33 -11.29 -28.81
C ALA A 828 -2.76 -12.70 -28.60
N ALA A 829 -3.60 -13.68 -28.25
CA ALA A 829 -3.19 -15.06 -28.03
C ALA A 829 -2.46 -15.71 -29.21
N ARG A 830 -2.87 -15.37 -30.44
CA ARG A 830 -2.23 -15.89 -31.67
C ARG A 830 -0.79 -15.43 -31.88
N LEU A 831 -0.39 -14.33 -31.21
CA LEU A 831 0.94 -13.73 -31.35
C LEU A 831 1.89 -14.16 -30.23
N LEU A 832 1.39 -14.85 -29.21
CA LEU A 832 2.18 -15.29 -28.08
C LEU A 832 3.13 -16.44 -28.45
N PRO A 833 4.33 -16.51 -27.85
CA PRO A 833 5.29 -17.59 -28.11
C PRO A 833 4.90 -18.91 -27.44
N VAL A 834 3.79 -18.95 -26.70
CA VAL A 834 3.25 -20.13 -25.99
C VAL A 834 1.85 -20.45 -26.48
N GLY A 835 1.48 -21.71 -26.43
CA GLY A 835 0.12 -22.14 -26.72
C GLY A 835 -0.84 -21.62 -25.63
N VAL A 836 -1.99 -21.08 -26.05
CA VAL A 836 -3.03 -20.56 -25.14
C VAL A 836 -4.23 -21.49 -25.22
N SER A 837 -4.67 -21.98 -24.05
CA SER A 837 -5.88 -22.79 -23.96
C SER A 837 -7.16 -21.92 -24.01
N GLU A 838 -8.27 -22.51 -24.46
CA GLU A 838 -9.57 -21.85 -24.42
C GLU A 838 -9.97 -21.49 -22.97
N ASP A 839 -9.65 -22.34 -22.00
CA ASP A 839 -9.91 -22.09 -20.59
C ASP A 839 -9.15 -20.86 -20.07
N ALA A 840 -7.88 -20.66 -20.50
CA ALA A 840 -7.10 -19.48 -20.12
C ALA A 840 -7.71 -18.19 -20.70
N LEU A 841 -8.22 -18.23 -21.95
CA LEU A 841 -8.89 -17.09 -22.54
C LEU A 841 -10.25 -16.81 -21.88
N ALA A 842 -11.00 -17.86 -21.56
CA ALA A 842 -12.27 -17.73 -20.83
C ALA A 842 -12.02 -17.10 -19.45
N ALA A 843 -11.03 -17.59 -18.70
CA ALA A 843 -10.67 -17.04 -17.39
C ALA A 843 -10.21 -15.57 -17.48
N ALA A 844 -9.46 -15.20 -18.54
CA ALA A 844 -9.07 -13.81 -18.76
C ALA A 844 -10.28 -12.92 -19.09
N LEU A 845 -11.23 -13.41 -19.86
CA LEU A 845 -12.48 -12.70 -20.17
C LEU A 845 -13.32 -12.52 -18.90
N ASP A 846 -13.54 -13.59 -18.13
CA ASP A 846 -14.29 -13.55 -16.87
C ASP A 846 -13.65 -12.56 -15.89
N PHE A 847 -12.33 -12.53 -15.85
CA PHE A 847 -11.58 -11.56 -15.05
C PHE A 847 -11.87 -10.10 -15.46
N VAL A 848 -11.98 -9.81 -16.76
CA VAL A 848 -12.34 -8.47 -17.26
C VAL A 848 -13.81 -8.16 -16.95
N VAL A 849 -14.73 -9.12 -17.13
CA VAL A 849 -16.16 -8.97 -16.82
C VAL A 849 -16.38 -8.66 -15.34
N GLU A 850 -15.61 -9.30 -14.45
CA GLU A 850 -15.69 -8.98 -13.01
C GLU A 850 -15.25 -7.53 -12.72
N ARG A 851 -14.26 -6.97 -13.44
CA ARG A 851 -13.88 -5.55 -13.31
C ARG A 851 -15.00 -4.65 -13.84
N LEU A 852 -15.62 -5.01 -14.95
CA LEU A 852 -16.79 -4.29 -15.49
C LEU A 852 -17.94 -4.28 -14.49
N ARG A 853 -18.25 -5.43 -13.85
CA ARG A 853 -19.24 -5.51 -12.77
C ARG A 853 -18.94 -4.53 -11.64
N GLY A 854 -17.67 -4.47 -11.18
CA GLY A 854 -17.24 -3.54 -10.16
C GLY A 854 -17.50 -2.09 -10.55
N VAL A 855 -17.06 -1.68 -11.74
CA VAL A 855 -17.27 -0.32 -12.27
C VAL A 855 -18.74 0.06 -12.32
N LEU A 856 -19.60 -0.81 -12.83
CA LEU A 856 -21.05 -0.53 -12.93
C LEU A 856 -21.70 -0.42 -11.55
N ARG A 857 -21.28 -1.23 -10.59
CA ARG A 857 -21.81 -1.16 -9.21
C ARG A 857 -21.32 0.09 -8.46
N GLU A 858 -20.09 0.49 -8.64
CA GLU A 858 -19.54 1.74 -8.09
C GLU A 858 -20.27 2.98 -8.63
N GLN A 859 -20.80 2.91 -9.86
CA GLN A 859 -21.68 3.94 -10.44
C GLN A 859 -23.10 3.95 -9.86
N GLY A 860 -23.44 3.04 -8.94
CA GLY A 860 -24.72 2.99 -8.23
C GLY A 860 -25.81 2.15 -8.90
N PHE A 861 -25.49 1.39 -9.94
CA PHE A 861 -26.48 0.50 -10.58
C PHE A 861 -26.82 -0.71 -9.70
N ARG A 862 -28.09 -1.15 -9.76
CA ARG A 862 -28.59 -2.33 -9.02
C ARG A 862 -27.85 -3.58 -9.46
N TYR A 863 -27.56 -4.49 -8.52
CA TYR A 863 -26.79 -5.71 -8.80
C TYR A 863 -27.49 -6.64 -9.80
N ASP A 864 -28.80 -6.80 -9.71
CA ASP A 864 -29.58 -7.66 -10.59
C ASP A 864 -29.66 -7.12 -12.02
N VAL A 865 -29.76 -5.80 -12.20
CA VAL A 865 -29.68 -5.12 -13.51
C VAL A 865 -28.31 -5.35 -14.14
N VAL A 866 -27.24 -5.18 -13.37
CA VAL A 866 -25.87 -5.42 -13.82
C VAL A 866 -25.68 -6.88 -14.23
N ASP A 867 -26.08 -7.83 -13.39
CA ASP A 867 -25.93 -9.27 -13.67
C ASP A 867 -26.76 -9.73 -14.88
N SER A 868 -27.94 -9.16 -15.06
CA SER A 868 -28.83 -9.41 -16.20
C SER A 868 -28.19 -9.01 -17.54
N VAL A 869 -27.51 -7.87 -17.57
CA VAL A 869 -26.83 -7.38 -18.78
C VAL A 869 -25.52 -8.13 -19.02
N LEU A 870 -24.70 -8.32 -17.98
CA LEU A 870 -23.38 -8.96 -18.12
C LEU A 870 -23.50 -10.41 -18.57
N ALA A 871 -24.56 -11.11 -18.24
CA ALA A 871 -24.84 -12.46 -18.75
C ALA A 871 -24.96 -12.54 -20.27
N ALA A 872 -25.41 -11.47 -20.91
CA ALA A 872 -25.65 -11.43 -22.36
C ALA A 872 -24.58 -10.65 -23.13
N ARG A 873 -24.00 -9.61 -22.51
CA ARG A 873 -23.12 -8.62 -23.19
C ARG A 873 -21.84 -8.30 -22.42
N GLY A 874 -21.42 -9.14 -21.45
CA GLY A 874 -20.25 -8.88 -20.62
C GLY A 874 -18.93 -8.77 -21.38
N ASP A 875 -18.85 -9.23 -22.63
CA ASP A 875 -17.66 -9.11 -23.48
C ASP A 875 -17.55 -7.78 -24.25
N ASP A 876 -18.56 -6.90 -24.18
CA ASP A 876 -18.54 -5.55 -24.77
C ASP A 876 -18.81 -4.50 -23.68
N PRO A 877 -17.77 -3.93 -23.07
CA PRO A 877 -17.92 -3.01 -21.94
C PRO A 877 -18.79 -1.79 -22.23
N PHE A 878 -18.65 -1.19 -23.41
CA PHE A 878 -19.46 -0.02 -23.77
C PHE A 878 -20.92 -0.35 -23.94
N ARG A 879 -21.24 -1.40 -24.74
CA ARG A 879 -22.62 -1.82 -24.92
C ARG A 879 -23.26 -2.35 -23.63
N ALA A 880 -22.48 -3.00 -22.78
CA ALA A 880 -22.95 -3.42 -21.46
C ALA A 880 -23.30 -2.20 -20.57
N HIS A 881 -22.44 -1.18 -20.54
CA HIS A 881 -22.73 0.07 -19.82
C HIS A 881 -24.01 0.73 -20.34
N GLN A 882 -24.16 0.87 -21.64
CA GLN A 882 -25.39 1.42 -22.27
C GLN A 882 -26.62 0.61 -21.86
N ALA A 883 -26.56 -0.72 -21.99
CA ALA A 883 -27.65 -1.62 -21.65
C ALA A 883 -28.06 -1.56 -20.17
N VAL A 884 -27.09 -1.39 -19.26
CA VAL A 884 -27.36 -1.23 -17.81
C VAL A 884 -28.10 0.09 -17.53
N VAL A 885 -27.69 1.18 -18.19
CA VAL A 885 -28.38 2.49 -18.09
C VAL A 885 -29.83 2.37 -18.59
N GLU A 886 -30.03 1.81 -19.79
CA GLU A 886 -31.35 1.63 -20.39
C GLU A 886 -32.25 0.71 -19.54
N LEU A 887 -31.74 -0.45 -19.12
CA LEU A 887 -32.49 -1.39 -18.28
C LEU A 887 -32.85 -0.79 -16.92
N GLY A 888 -31.94 0.00 -16.34
CA GLY A 888 -32.20 0.73 -15.09
C GLY A 888 -33.38 1.69 -15.19
N HIS A 889 -33.53 2.39 -16.32
CA HIS A 889 -34.69 3.22 -16.59
C HIS A 889 -35.98 2.40 -16.73
N TRP A 890 -35.92 1.25 -17.41
CA TRP A 890 -37.07 0.38 -17.56
C TRP A 890 -37.53 -0.23 -16.24
N VAL A 891 -36.64 -0.72 -15.43
CA VAL A 891 -36.93 -1.32 -14.11
C VAL A 891 -37.56 -0.31 -13.13
N ALA A 892 -37.29 0.99 -13.30
CA ALA A 892 -37.83 2.06 -12.48
C ALA A 892 -39.28 2.46 -12.87
N ARG A 893 -39.85 1.90 -13.94
CA ARG A 893 -41.24 2.21 -14.41
C ARG A 893 -42.29 1.54 -13.52
N ASP A 894 -43.45 2.18 -13.37
CA ASP A 894 -44.57 1.66 -12.60
C ASP A 894 -45.18 0.34 -13.20
N ASP A 895 -45.11 0.20 -14.54
CA ASP A 895 -45.60 -0.96 -15.27
C ASP A 895 -44.58 -2.09 -15.45
N TRP A 896 -43.39 -1.94 -14.88
CA TRP A 896 -42.28 -2.89 -15.05
C TRP A 896 -42.62 -4.32 -14.60
N SER A 897 -43.31 -4.47 -13.48
CA SER A 897 -43.70 -5.79 -12.96
C SER A 897 -44.57 -6.55 -13.93
N LEU A 898 -45.48 -5.86 -14.63
CA LEU A 898 -46.38 -6.47 -15.65
C LEU A 898 -45.55 -6.89 -16.86
N ILE A 899 -44.62 -6.08 -17.35
CA ILE A 899 -43.74 -6.39 -18.48
C ILE A 899 -42.87 -7.60 -18.15
N LEU A 900 -42.23 -7.61 -17.00
CA LEU A 900 -41.36 -8.69 -16.58
C LEU A 900 -42.12 -10.01 -16.37
N ASP A 901 -43.29 -9.99 -15.72
CA ASP A 901 -44.09 -11.23 -15.49
C ASP A 901 -44.55 -11.85 -16.81
N ASN A 902 -45.00 -11.04 -17.77
CA ASN A 902 -45.43 -11.58 -19.08
C ASN A 902 -44.25 -12.19 -19.87
N TYR A 903 -43.05 -11.58 -19.81
CA TYR A 903 -41.85 -12.19 -20.38
C TYR A 903 -41.50 -13.48 -19.64
N ALA A 904 -41.52 -13.44 -18.31
CA ALA A 904 -41.17 -14.56 -17.45
C ALA A 904 -42.06 -15.78 -17.66
N ARG A 905 -43.39 -15.59 -17.91
CA ARG A 905 -44.30 -16.68 -18.24
C ARG A 905 -43.83 -17.46 -19.48
N CYS A 906 -43.36 -16.75 -20.53
CA CYS A 906 -42.84 -17.37 -21.73
C CYS A 906 -41.53 -18.14 -21.46
N VAL A 907 -40.62 -17.58 -20.66
CA VAL A 907 -39.35 -18.22 -20.35
C VAL A 907 -39.51 -19.39 -19.39
N ARG A 908 -40.26 -19.23 -18.27
CA ARG A 908 -40.34 -20.25 -17.21
C ARG A 908 -40.89 -21.59 -17.75
N ILE A 909 -41.83 -21.55 -18.70
CA ILE A 909 -42.42 -22.77 -19.27
C ILE A 909 -41.52 -23.42 -20.34
N THR A 910 -40.52 -22.69 -20.86
CA THR A 910 -39.70 -23.15 -21.98
C THR A 910 -38.24 -23.38 -21.68
N ARG A 911 -37.70 -22.84 -20.58
CA ARG A 911 -36.24 -22.83 -20.27
C ARG A 911 -35.65 -24.22 -20.06
N ASP A 912 -36.41 -25.15 -19.48
CA ASP A 912 -35.92 -26.50 -19.14
C ASP A 912 -36.17 -27.52 -20.26
N LEU A 913 -36.63 -27.08 -21.42
CA LEU A 913 -36.87 -27.95 -22.57
C LEU A 913 -35.54 -28.24 -23.29
N PRO A 914 -35.21 -29.55 -23.54
CA PRO A 914 -33.97 -29.95 -24.16
C PRO A 914 -33.88 -29.60 -25.64
N GLU A 915 -35.04 -29.38 -26.30
CA GLU A 915 -35.14 -29.18 -27.74
C GLU A 915 -35.88 -27.89 -28.08
N ARG A 916 -35.56 -27.30 -29.21
CA ARG A 916 -36.32 -26.22 -29.83
C ARG A 916 -37.28 -26.84 -30.83
N PHE A 917 -38.54 -26.57 -30.64
CA PHE A 917 -39.59 -27.11 -31.50
C PHE A 917 -39.80 -26.23 -32.74
N PRO A 918 -40.14 -26.82 -33.91
CA PRO A 918 -40.45 -26.06 -35.12
C PRO A 918 -41.83 -25.40 -34.99
N LEU A 919 -41.86 -24.07 -35.15
CA LEU A 919 -43.14 -23.33 -35.16
C LEU A 919 -43.83 -23.48 -36.49
N ARG A 920 -45.08 -23.93 -36.46
CA ARG A 920 -45.93 -24.20 -37.64
C ARG A 920 -47.25 -23.43 -37.54
N PRO A 921 -47.37 -22.22 -38.13
CA PRO A 921 -48.57 -21.39 -38.05
C PRO A 921 -49.85 -22.09 -38.54
N ALA A 922 -49.73 -22.99 -39.51
CA ALA A 922 -50.85 -23.78 -40.01
C ALA A 922 -51.51 -24.75 -38.99
N ARG A 923 -50.89 -24.89 -37.78
CA ARG A 923 -51.41 -25.73 -36.70
C ARG A 923 -52.03 -24.93 -35.56
N PHE A 924 -52.25 -23.65 -35.74
CA PHE A 924 -52.97 -22.85 -34.75
C PHE A 924 -54.45 -23.26 -34.73
N VAL A 925 -54.94 -23.37 -33.51
CA VAL A 925 -56.38 -23.85 -33.30
C VAL A 925 -57.15 -22.70 -32.67
N GLN A 926 -56.59 -21.89 -31.86
CA GLN A 926 -57.22 -20.78 -31.16
C GLN A 926 -56.83 -19.41 -31.76
N PRO A 927 -57.79 -18.46 -31.85
CA PRO A 927 -57.48 -17.12 -32.36
C PRO A 927 -56.33 -16.43 -31.60
N ALA A 928 -56.20 -16.68 -30.29
CA ALA A 928 -55.11 -16.12 -29.47
C ALA A 928 -53.71 -16.59 -29.91
N GLU A 929 -53.61 -17.80 -30.52
CA GLU A 929 -52.33 -18.29 -31.09
C GLU A 929 -51.93 -17.47 -32.33
N GLU A 930 -52.91 -17.12 -33.19
CA GLU A 930 -52.66 -16.27 -34.37
C GLU A 930 -52.32 -14.85 -33.99
N GLU A 931 -53.04 -14.29 -33.01
CA GLU A 931 -52.79 -12.94 -32.49
C GLU A 931 -51.37 -12.82 -31.88
N LEU A 932 -51.00 -13.78 -31.05
CA LEU A 932 -49.66 -13.83 -30.45
C LEU A 932 -48.55 -13.98 -31.51
N TYR A 933 -48.80 -14.78 -32.54
CA TYR A 933 -47.85 -14.95 -33.64
C TYR A 933 -47.69 -13.67 -34.48
N ALA A 934 -48.79 -12.97 -34.76
CA ALA A 934 -48.74 -11.70 -35.48
C ALA A 934 -47.93 -10.65 -34.71
N ALA A 935 -48.22 -10.48 -33.41
CA ALA A 935 -47.46 -9.57 -32.56
C ALA A 935 -45.97 -9.94 -32.42
N TYR A 936 -45.65 -11.25 -32.30
CA TYR A 936 -44.27 -11.73 -32.33
C TYR A 936 -43.55 -11.38 -33.63
N ARG A 937 -44.22 -11.53 -34.80
CA ARG A 937 -43.58 -11.21 -36.08
C ARG A 937 -43.26 -9.73 -36.22
N GLU A 938 -44.09 -8.85 -35.70
CA GLU A 938 -43.86 -7.40 -35.68
C GLU A 938 -42.66 -7.06 -34.79
N ALA A 939 -42.60 -7.61 -33.58
CA ALA A 939 -41.50 -7.43 -32.67
C ALA A 939 -40.19 -8.00 -33.25
N ARG A 940 -40.23 -9.21 -33.84
CA ARG A 940 -39.06 -9.85 -34.44
C ARG A 940 -38.47 -9.09 -35.62
N ALA A 941 -39.31 -8.35 -36.37
CA ALA A 941 -38.85 -7.52 -37.46
C ALA A 941 -38.06 -6.29 -37.00
N GLN A 942 -38.25 -5.85 -35.77
CA GLN A 942 -37.61 -4.68 -35.17
C GLN A 942 -36.39 -5.05 -34.32
N VAL A 943 -36.28 -6.30 -33.83
CA VAL A 943 -35.27 -6.73 -32.88
C VAL A 943 -34.23 -7.62 -33.56
N THR A 944 -32.94 -7.27 -33.38
CA THR A 944 -31.77 -8.04 -33.78
C THR A 944 -30.86 -8.28 -32.55
N PRO A 945 -29.90 -9.22 -32.59
CA PRO A 945 -28.94 -9.39 -31.49
C PRO A 945 -28.09 -8.14 -31.18
N GLN A 946 -28.05 -7.20 -32.11
CA GLN A 946 -27.32 -5.90 -31.95
C GLN A 946 -28.20 -4.79 -31.38
N SER A 947 -29.54 -5.01 -31.30
CA SER A 947 -30.47 -4.01 -30.75
C SER A 947 -30.12 -3.63 -29.30
N THR A 948 -30.46 -2.41 -28.91
CA THR A 948 -30.33 -1.95 -27.53
C THR A 948 -31.41 -2.58 -26.65
N VAL A 949 -31.28 -2.45 -25.34
CA VAL A 949 -32.32 -2.90 -24.38
C VAL A 949 -33.60 -2.09 -24.58
N ASP A 950 -33.48 -0.79 -24.84
CA ASP A 950 -34.60 0.10 -25.11
C ASP A 950 -35.34 -0.27 -26.37
N GLU A 951 -34.65 -0.56 -27.49
CA GLU A 951 -35.23 -1.06 -28.73
C GLU A 951 -35.96 -2.38 -28.52
N PHE A 952 -35.34 -3.34 -27.81
CA PHE A 952 -35.96 -4.63 -27.51
C PHE A 952 -37.20 -4.47 -26.65
N LEU A 953 -37.16 -3.76 -25.53
CA LEU A 953 -38.29 -3.62 -24.61
C LEU A 953 -39.43 -2.80 -25.25
N THR A 954 -39.09 -1.78 -26.05
CA THR A 954 -40.10 -1.02 -26.83
C THR A 954 -40.81 -1.92 -27.84
N ALA A 955 -40.10 -2.77 -28.56
CA ALA A 955 -40.71 -3.74 -29.48
C ALA A 955 -41.49 -4.86 -28.73
N PHE A 956 -41.13 -5.15 -27.50
CA PHE A 956 -41.81 -6.15 -26.67
C PHE A 956 -43.10 -5.61 -26.02
N LEU A 957 -43.25 -4.33 -25.75
CA LEU A 957 -44.43 -3.74 -25.12
C LEU A 957 -45.77 -4.16 -25.74
N PRO A 958 -45.95 -4.14 -27.09
CA PRO A 958 -47.21 -4.58 -27.69
C PRO A 958 -47.53 -6.06 -27.44
N LEU A 959 -46.51 -6.88 -27.12
CA LEU A 959 -46.71 -8.30 -26.79
C LEU A 959 -47.26 -8.50 -25.38
N VAL A 960 -47.11 -7.57 -24.46
CA VAL A 960 -47.52 -7.75 -23.05
C VAL A 960 -49.00 -8.09 -22.92
N ASP A 961 -49.86 -7.24 -23.47
CA ASP A 961 -51.31 -7.47 -23.44
C ASP A 961 -51.74 -8.74 -24.21
N VAL A 962 -51.05 -9.04 -25.29
CA VAL A 962 -51.33 -10.21 -26.11
C VAL A 962 -50.93 -11.50 -25.38
N ILE A 963 -49.80 -11.51 -24.70
CA ILE A 963 -49.34 -12.63 -23.86
C ILE A 963 -50.31 -12.84 -22.68
N ASP A 964 -50.75 -11.74 -22.03
CA ASP A 964 -51.71 -11.85 -20.94
C ASP A 964 -53.05 -12.50 -21.42
N ARG A 965 -53.59 -12.05 -22.56
CA ARG A 965 -54.77 -12.69 -23.19
C ARG A 965 -54.53 -14.14 -23.60
N TYR A 966 -53.33 -14.46 -24.11
CA TYR A 966 -52.96 -15.82 -24.49
C TYR A 966 -53.04 -16.81 -23.33
N PHE A 967 -52.58 -16.39 -22.14
CA PHE A 967 -52.62 -17.20 -20.92
C PHE A 967 -53.92 -17.08 -20.13
N ALA A 968 -54.84 -16.20 -20.53
CA ALA A 968 -56.14 -16.07 -19.89
C ALA A 968 -57.00 -17.33 -20.13
N ARG A 969 -57.82 -17.72 -19.15
CA ARG A 969 -58.72 -18.92 -19.27
C ARG A 969 -59.68 -18.82 -20.44
N GLU A 970 -60.10 -17.63 -20.76
CA GLU A 970 -61.06 -17.33 -21.83
C GLU A 970 -60.48 -17.58 -23.23
N SER A 971 -59.12 -17.56 -23.37
CA SER A 971 -58.49 -17.83 -24.66
C SER A 971 -58.63 -19.27 -25.16
N GLY A 972 -58.91 -20.20 -24.24
CA GLY A 972 -58.98 -21.63 -24.52
C GLY A 972 -57.61 -22.27 -24.85
N VAL A 973 -56.50 -21.54 -24.66
CA VAL A 973 -55.15 -22.04 -24.92
C VAL A 973 -54.62 -22.76 -23.69
N LEU A 974 -54.52 -24.09 -23.76
CA LEU A 974 -53.76 -24.88 -22.78
C LEU A 974 -52.38 -25.19 -23.38
N VAL A 975 -51.32 -24.49 -22.93
CA VAL A 975 -49.93 -24.64 -23.47
C VAL A 975 -49.51 -26.12 -23.41
N MET A 976 -49.74 -26.78 -22.28
CA MET A 976 -49.40 -28.19 -22.04
C MET A 976 -50.58 -29.10 -22.52
N ALA A 977 -51.00 -28.94 -23.79
CA ALA A 977 -52.07 -29.76 -24.40
C ALA A 977 -51.69 -31.24 -24.39
N GLU A 978 -52.74 -32.10 -24.33
CA GLU A 978 -52.58 -33.57 -24.38
C GLU A 978 -52.00 -34.00 -25.74
N GLU A 979 -52.46 -33.37 -26.82
CA GLU A 979 -51.90 -33.60 -28.15
C GLU A 979 -50.51 -33.10 -28.29
N GLN A 980 -49.55 -34.00 -28.50
CA GLN A 980 -48.15 -33.71 -28.56
C GLN A 980 -47.80 -32.63 -29.60
N ALA A 981 -48.33 -32.73 -30.79
CA ALA A 981 -48.05 -31.84 -31.91
C ALA A 981 -48.55 -30.41 -31.66
N LEU A 982 -49.66 -30.26 -30.94
CA LEU A 982 -50.22 -28.97 -30.55
C LEU A 982 -49.41 -28.36 -29.39
N ARG A 983 -49.06 -29.20 -28.41
CA ARG A 983 -48.18 -28.79 -27.29
C ARG A 983 -46.84 -28.29 -27.78
N GLU A 984 -46.15 -29.05 -28.64
CA GLU A 984 -44.86 -28.64 -29.21
C GLU A 984 -44.96 -27.33 -30.00
N ASN A 985 -46.02 -27.10 -30.75
CA ASN A 985 -46.23 -25.88 -31.52
C ASN A 985 -46.45 -24.66 -30.60
N ARG A 986 -47.21 -24.81 -29.50
CA ARG A 986 -47.41 -23.75 -28.50
C ARG A 986 -46.15 -23.44 -27.74
N LEU A 987 -45.37 -24.45 -27.34
CA LEU A 987 -44.06 -24.27 -26.74
C LEU A 987 -43.06 -23.59 -27.70
N ALA A 988 -43.10 -23.98 -29.01
CA ALA A 988 -42.29 -23.32 -30.03
C ALA A 988 -42.54 -21.81 -30.10
N GLN A 989 -43.81 -21.41 -30.05
CA GLN A 989 -44.21 -20.01 -30.09
C GLN A 989 -43.61 -19.21 -28.90
N LEU A 990 -43.72 -19.78 -27.70
CA LEU A 990 -43.11 -19.15 -26.49
C LEU A 990 -41.58 -19.17 -26.49
N GLN A 991 -40.95 -20.23 -27.04
CA GLN A 991 -39.51 -20.28 -27.27
C GLN A 991 -39.01 -19.17 -28.21
N HIS A 992 -39.81 -18.88 -29.24
CA HIS A 992 -39.46 -17.78 -30.18
C HIS A 992 -39.59 -16.40 -29.53
N ILE A 993 -40.57 -16.19 -28.64
CA ILE A 993 -40.72 -14.95 -27.88
C ILE A 993 -39.57 -14.78 -26.86
N SER A 994 -39.26 -15.83 -26.09
CA SER A 994 -38.17 -15.82 -25.13
C SER A 994 -36.84 -15.54 -25.83
N ALA A 995 -36.65 -16.00 -27.06
CA ALA A 995 -35.44 -15.80 -27.82
C ALA A 995 -35.22 -14.35 -28.33
N LEU A 996 -36.21 -13.46 -28.23
CA LEU A 996 -36.08 -12.06 -28.65
C LEU A 996 -35.02 -11.31 -27.82
N ALA A 997 -34.84 -11.63 -26.53
CA ALA A 997 -33.85 -11.05 -25.66
C ALA A 997 -32.42 -11.59 -25.88
N GLY A 998 -32.30 -12.65 -26.73
CA GLY A 998 -31.03 -13.34 -26.92
C GLY A 998 -29.90 -12.42 -27.44
N GLY A 999 -28.78 -12.36 -26.72
CA GLY A 999 -27.63 -11.47 -27.02
C GLY A 999 -27.83 -10.00 -26.61
N ILE A 1000 -28.98 -9.67 -25.98
CA ILE A 1000 -29.33 -8.31 -25.54
C ILE A 1000 -29.29 -8.23 -24.02
N VAL A 1001 -30.07 -9.07 -23.34
CA VAL A 1001 -30.22 -9.07 -21.89
C VAL A 1001 -30.77 -10.40 -21.39
N ASP A 1002 -30.35 -10.86 -20.22
CA ASP A 1002 -30.93 -12.04 -19.56
C ASP A 1002 -31.83 -11.58 -18.40
N LEU A 1003 -33.10 -11.29 -18.73
CA LEU A 1003 -34.06 -10.81 -17.75
C LEU A 1003 -34.36 -11.84 -16.63
N SER A 1004 -33.94 -13.10 -16.78
CA SER A 1004 -34.14 -14.12 -15.73
C SER A 1004 -33.32 -13.90 -14.45
N ARG A 1005 -32.39 -12.97 -14.50
CA ARG A 1005 -31.56 -12.61 -13.36
C ARG A 1005 -32.08 -11.43 -12.56
N LEU A 1006 -33.16 -10.81 -12.99
CA LEU A 1006 -33.76 -9.69 -12.28
C LEU A 1006 -34.58 -10.16 -11.08
N GLU A 1007 -34.57 -9.33 -10.03
CA GLU A 1007 -35.49 -9.54 -8.91
C GLU A 1007 -36.95 -9.44 -9.36
N GLY A 1008 -37.74 -10.40 -8.94
CA GLY A 1008 -39.15 -10.52 -9.35
C GLY A 1008 -39.40 -11.41 -10.56
N PHE A 1009 -38.34 -11.90 -11.26
CA PHE A 1009 -38.50 -12.82 -12.39
C PHE A 1009 -39.08 -14.18 -12.00
#